data_d2947b01f263c1a17a97267d832c9ee0
#
_entry.id   d2947b01f263c1a17a97267d832c9ee0
#
_cell.length_a   1.000
_cell.length_b   1.000
_cell.length_c   1.000
_cell.angle_alpha   90.00
_cell.angle_beta   90.00
_cell.angle_gamma   90.00
#
_symmetry.space_group_name_H-M   'P 1'
#
loop_
_entity.id
_entity.type
_entity.pdbx_description
1 polymer ?
#
loop_
_entity_poly.entity_id
_entity_poly.type
_entity_poly.pdbx_seq_one_letter_code
_entity_poly.pdbx_strand_id
1 'polypeptide(L)'
;MRKSPVILALLILFSLAGTDLHAQFRSALRAANDQYDLHAYNLAIQSYLTALERRPDDVEALSKIADSYRHLNQMVKANQYYTRAVAQRRVSAETRLEHAHVLKALGEYDQAKQWYLLYAREHDAVVGDHYAQSCDYAVQQASGNSGFTVQSVAANSASADFGPSFANATQLVFNSARTDLSGNFSGTSSNRPFVSLLNPGGDLQAPFPLRNGYSSEATNVGPCSYSPDGRQVVFTRNNFTDGTRMIPGSGENLTLFIADVTPDGQWTNPRPLPFNVSSANSGWGTFSPDGNYIYFASNREEGYGGYDIYRAERQGNNWVSVPENLGTVVNSMGNEITPSFDGLSLFFASDWHFGMGGYDVFRAELPNGRPSQIYHMGVPINSPRDDYGMVYNASRGLGYSVSNRIGGQGNEDIYQITRANRGTTLVVVAAGSNQPIAGAQIDLRGCGDQVYQTDAEGRYTLNLPANANCVVVVSGNGFGQANLSSADLQTNAGNEVLVQLGFGGSAYLGQIVAGSTRAPIAGANIQLTNRATGTTESLVTDGSGNYQAALQPFTTYDITISAAGYETLRFPITVDDGSDPNLLGQIPLLDDQNIPGPGPITDGGGGTATITSGYAVQLASLNAPADLSRFGNLSDLGRVYQTEANGSYKLKLGIYQTRAEAESARAAVRNRGYDGAFIVEDRS
;
A
#
# COMPACT_ATOMS: atom_id res chain seq x y z
N MET A 1 -25.54 50.04 53.39
CA MET A 1 -25.90 48.66 52.98
C MET A 1 -24.69 47.76 53.25
N ARG A 2 -24.67 47.01 54.38
CA ARG A 2 -23.61 46.04 54.73
C ARG A 2 -23.81 44.79 53.84
N LYS A 3 -22.96 44.60 52.83
CA LYS A 3 -22.94 43.32 52.06
C LYS A 3 -22.60 42.20 53.03
N SER A 4 -23.49 41.25 53.18
CA SER A 4 -23.38 40.13 54.14
C SER A 4 -22.07 39.37 53.90
N PRO A 5 -21.25 39.10 54.97
CA PRO A 5 -20.01 38.35 54.87
C PRO A 5 -20.21 36.92 54.37
N VAL A 6 -21.45 36.39 54.49
CA VAL A 6 -21.85 35.08 54.02
C VAL A 6 -21.78 34.97 52.47
N ILE A 7 -22.16 36.05 51.74
CA ILE A 7 -22.09 36.06 50.28
C ILE A 7 -20.63 36.08 49.79
N LEU A 8 -19.73 36.76 50.49
CA LEU A 8 -18.31 36.80 50.16
C LEU A 8 -17.62 35.44 50.47
N ALA A 9 -17.99 34.78 51.56
CA ALA A 9 -17.50 33.45 51.91
C ALA A 9 -17.97 32.37 50.91
N LEU A 10 -19.21 32.43 50.45
CA LEU A 10 -19.75 31.53 49.43
C LEU A 10 -19.06 31.77 48.05
N LEU A 11 -18.77 33.02 47.66
CA LEU A 11 -18.02 33.31 46.43
C LEU A 11 -16.57 32.83 46.48
N ILE A 12 -15.91 32.93 47.64
CA ILE A 12 -14.53 32.40 47.85
C ILE A 12 -14.54 30.85 47.83
N LEU A 13 -15.51 30.23 48.48
CA LEU A 13 -15.67 28.73 48.43
C LEU A 13 -15.96 28.26 46.98
N PHE A 14 -16.79 28.95 46.22
CA PHE A 14 -17.03 28.64 44.80
C PHE A 14 -15.78 28.88 43.92
N SER A 15 -14.98 29.89 44.21
CA SER A 15 -13.73 30.13 43.46
C SER A 15 -12.64 29.11 43.79
N LEU A 16 -12.51 28.67 45.05
CA LEU A 16 -11.60 27.64 45.48
C LEU A 16 -11.99 26.25 44.93
N ALA A 17 -13.28 25.89 44.97
CA ALA A 17 -13.78 24.67 44.33
C ALA A 17 -13.58 24.68 42.82
N GLY A 18 -13.72 25.82 42.15
CA GLY A 18 -13.45 25.96 40.71
C GLY A 18 -11.97 25.79 40.32
N THR A 19 -11.04 26.27 41.18
CA THR A 19 -9.60 26.10 40.95
C THR A 19 -9.14 24.66 41.17
N ASP A 20 -9.70 23.95 42.15
CA ASP A 20 -9.40 22.54 42.41
C ASP A 20 -9.90 21.63 41.28
N LEU A 21 -11.11 21.88 40.78
CA LEU A 21 -11.63 21.13 39.62
C LEU A 21 -10.79 21.35 38.35
N HIS A 22 -10.34 22.57 38.12
CA HIS A 22 -9.51 22.91 36.97
C HIS A 22 -8.11 22.29 37.06
N ALA A 23 -7.53 22.25 38.24
CA ALA A 23 -6.25 21.60 38.48
C ALA A 23 -6.33 20.08 38.30
N GLN A 24 -7.39 19.45 38.81
CA GLN A 24 -7.64 18.01 38.63
C GLN A 24 -7.85 17.62 37.17
N PHE A 25 -8.63 18.41 36.39
CA PHE A 25 -8.79 18.22 34.96
C PHE A 25 -7.45 18.25 34.24
N ARG A 26 -6.65 19.31 34.46
CA ARG A 26 -5.33 19.45 33.81
C ARG A 26 -4.37 18.33 34.16
N SER A 27 -4.40 17.86 35.42
CA SER A 27 -3.57 16.73 35.86
C SER A 27 -3.97 15.43 35.17
N ALA A 28 -5.27 15.13 35.12
CA ALA A 28 -5.79 13.95 34.44
C ALA A 28 -5.50 13.98 32.93
N LEU A 29 -5.71 15.13 32.28
CA LEU A 29 -5.44 15.28 30.83
C LEU A 29 -3.95 15.11 30.52
N ARG A 30 -3.05 15.67 31.34
CA ARG A 30 -1.60 15.50 31.16
C ARG A 30 -1.19 14.04 31.31
N ALA A 31 -1.65 13.37 32.37
CA ALA A 31 -1.36 11.96 32.57
C ALA A 31 -1.88 11.10 31.40
N ALA A 32 -3.07 11.42 30.88
CA ALA A 32 -3.64 10.76 29.72
C ALA A 32 -2.78 10.97 28.45
N ASN A 33 -2.33 12.19 28.20
CA ASN A 33 -1.45 12.50 27.06
C ASN A 33 -0.12 11.77 27.18
N ASP A 34 0.53 11.79 28.36
CA ASP A 34 1.79 11.08 28.59
C ASP A 34 1.62 9.55 28.32
N GLN A 35 0.51 8.96 28.77
CA GLN A 35 0.20 7.56 28.52
C GLN A 35 -0.10 7.28 27.03
N TYR A 36 -0.81 8.18 26.36
CA TYR A 36 -1.09 8.10 24.93
C TYR A 36 0.21 8.15 24.11
N ASP A 37 1.10 9.09 24.42
CA ASP A 37 2.39 9.24 23.72
C ASP A 37 3.32 8.03 23.94
N LEU A 38 3.14 7.30 25.06
CA LEU A 38 3.78 6.01 25.32
C LEU A 38 3.04 4.81 24.71
N HIS A 39 2.00 5.04 23.91
CA HIS A 39 1.12 4.03 23.31
C HIS A 39 0.41 3.12 24.32
N ALA A 40 0.33 3.56 25.59
CA ALA A 40 -0.38 2.86 26.65
C ALA A 40 -1.90 3.18 26.60
N TYR A 41 -2.54 2.89 25.47
CA TYR A 41 -3.90 3.32 25.13
C TYR A 41 -4.95 2.89 26.17
N ASN A 42 -4.84 1.68 26.73
CA ASN A 42 -5.74 1.22 27.77
C ASN A 42 -5.69 2.11 29.03
N LEU A 43 -4.50 2.57 29.43
CA LEU A 43 -4.31 3.48 30.55
C LEU A 43 -4.75 4.90 30.19
N ALA A 44 -4.39 5.36 28.98
CA ALA A 44 -4.79 6.67 28.48
C ALA A 44 -6.31 6.84 28.50
N ILE A 45 -7.07 5.81 28.04
CA ILE A 45 -8.54 5.82 28.08
C ILE A 45 -9.06 6.09 29.49
N GLN A 46 -8.54 5.43 30.51
CA GLN A 46 -8.99 5.61 31.89
C GLN A 46 -8.74 7.05 32.38
N SER A 47 -7.57 7.58 32.06
CA SER A 47 -7.20 8.95 32.43
C SER A 47 -8.00 10.00 31.65
N TYR A 48 -8.27 9.78 30.35
CA TYR A 48 -9.17 10.66 29.59
C TYR A 48 -10.62 10.61 30.10
N LEU A 49 -11.13 9.44 30.46
CA LEU A 49 -12.46 9.31 31.09
C LEU A 49 -12.54 10.14 32.37
N THR A 50 -11.52 10.09 33.22
CA THR A 50 -11.43 10.91 34.43
C THR A 50 -11.40 12.41 34.12
N ALA A 51 -10.71 12.82 33.03
CA ALA A 51 -10.74 14.21 32.57
C ALA A 51 -12.15 14.60 32.08
N LEU A 52 -12.82 13.75 31.31
CA LEU A 52 -14.18 13.99 30.77
C LEU A 52 -15.26 14.02 31.87
N GLU A 53 -15.06 13.40 33.03
CA GLU A 53 -15.94 13.61 34.20
C GLU A 53 -15.98 15.08 34.64
N ARG A 54 -14.89 15.80 34.45
CA ARG A 54 -14.75 17.23 34.82
C ARG A 54 -15.13 18.17 33.69
N ARG A 55 -14.85 17.78 32.46
CA ARG A 55 -15.17 18.52 31.21
C ARG A 55 -15.70 17.56 30.17
N PRO A 56 -17.00 17.26 30.17
CA PRO A 56 -17.59 16.24 29.30
C PRO A 56 -17.43 16.51 27.78
N ASP A 57 -17.26 17.78 27.40
CA ASP A 57 -17.19 18.23 26.01
C ASP A 57 -15.80 18.75 25.64
N ASP A 58 -14.76 18.38 26.38
CA ASP A 58 -13.40 18.75 26.03
C ASP A 58 -12.95 18.04 24.76
N VAL A 59 -12.65 18.82 23.72
CA VAL A 59 -12.39 18.31 22.36
C VAL A 59 -11.12 17.46 22.31
N GLU A 60 -10.06 17.88 23.01
CA GLU A 60 -8.81 17.14 23.04
C GLU A 60 -9.00 15.78 23.69
N ALA A 61 -9.63 15.74 24.86
CA ALA A 61 -9.89 14.47 25.54
C ALA A 61 -10.82 13.55 24.73
N LEU A 62 -11.88 14.11 24.11
CA LEU A 62 -12.79 13.33 23.26
C LEU A 62 -12.09 12.77 22.03
N SER A 63 -11.25 13.56 21.35
CA SER A 63 -10.52 13.13 20.17
C SER A 63 -9.48 12.06 20.50
N LYS A 64 -8.69 12.27 21.54
CA LYS A 64 -7.63 11.34 21.98
C LYS A 64 -8.18 10.04 22.54
N ILE A 65 -9.31 10.05 23.26
CA ILE A 65 -9.95 8.81 23.70
C ILE A 65 -10.55 8.03 22.52
N ALA A 66 -11.11 8.72 21.54
CA ALA A 66 -11.60 8.09 20.31
C ALA A 66 -10.46 7.41 19.57
N ASP A 67 -9.36 8.10 19.40
CA ASP A 67 -8.17 7.57 18.74
C ASP A 67 -7.54 6.41 19.53
N SER A 68 -7.49 6.49 20.86
CA SER A 68 -7.06 5.37 21.69
C SER A 68 -7.94 4.11 21.46
N TYR A 69 -9.26 4.28 21.36
CA TYR A 69 -10.15 3.16 21.02
C TYR A 69 -9.92 2.64 19.60
N ARG A 70 -9.63 3.51 18.64
CA ARG A 70 -9.27 3.12 17.27
C ARG A 70 -8.02 2.25 17.25
N HIS A 71 -6.95 2.66 17.94
CA HIS A 71 -5.73 1.87 18.07
C HIS A 71 -5.92 0.51 18.77
N LEU A 72 -6.95 0.39 19.60
CA LEU A 72 -7.35 -0.88 20.23
C LEU A 72 -8.37 -1.67 19.40
N ASN A 73 -8.55 -1.33 18.13
CA ASN A 73 -9.54 -1.92 17.21
C ASN A 73 -11.00 -1.89 17.73
N GLN A 74 -11.32 -0.97 18.66
CA GLN A 74 -12.67 -0.80 19.22
C GLN A 74 -13.44 0.29 18.45
N MET A 75 -13.63 0.09 17.15
CA MET A 75 -14.15 1.12 16.22
C MET A 75 -15.52 1.66 16.60
N VAL A 76 -16.42 0.83 17.16
CA VAL A 76 -17.73 1.29 17.64
C VAL A 76 -17.59 2.33 18.76
N LYS A 77 -16.69 2.09 19.71
CA LYS A 77 -16.41 3.06 20.77
C LYS A 77 -15.68 4.29 20.23
N ALA A 78 -14.71 4.10 19.35
CA ALA A 78 -14.04 5.18 18.68
C ALA A 78 -15.06 6.12 17.99
N ASN A 79 -16.01 5.56 17.22
CA ASN A 79 -17.07 6.32 16.57
C ASN A 79 -17.93 7.10 17.57
N GLN A 80 -18.28 6.51 18.73
CA GLN A 80 -19.06 7.21 19.76
C GLN A 80 -18.37 8.47 20.26
N TYR A 81 -17.06 8.40 20.52
CA TYR A 81 -16.30 9.54 21.02
C TYR A 81 -15.95 10.53 19.91
N TYR A 82 -15.62 10.07 18.69
CA TYR A 82 -15.45 10.96 17.55
C TYR A 82 -16.73 11.74 17.23
N THR A 83 -17.90 11.10 17.23
CA THR A 83 -19.18 11.78 17.02
C THR A 83 -19.39 12.92 18.03
N ARG A 84 -19.00 12.72 19.30
CA ARG A 84 -19.05 13.78 20.32
C ARG A 84 -18.01 14.87 20.05
N ALA A 85 -16.80 14.50 19.63
CA ALA A 85 -15.72 15.44 19.35
C ALA A 85 -16.08 16.35 18.16
N VAL A 86 -16.56 15.78 17.05
CA VAL A 86 -16.89 16.56 15.83
C VAL A 86 -18.14 17.43 15.99
N ALA A 87 -18.96 17.20 16.99
CA ALA A 87 -20.08 18.07 17.36
C ALA A 87 -19.60 19.37 18.02
N GLN A 88 -18.35 19.45 18.48
CA GLN A 88 -17.80 20.63 19.16
C GLN A 88 -17.33 21.70 18.16
N ARG A 89 -17.33 22.98 18.59
CA ARG A 89 -17.07 24.12 17.71
C ARG A 89 -15.62 24.25 17.20
N ARG A 90 -14.65 23.65 17.83
CA ARG A 90 -13.21 23.85 17.53
C ARG A 90 -12.49 22.52 17.34
N VAL A 91 -13.11 21.62 16.59
CA VAL A 91 -12.51 20.33 16.23
C VAL A 91 -11.50 20.53 15.10
N SER A 92 -10.38 19.82 15.15
CA SER A 92 -9.35 19.88 14.10
C SER A 92 -9.82 19.17 12.82
N ALA A 93 -9.17 19.46 11.70
CA ALA A 93 -9.41 18.78 10.44
C ALA A 93 -9.02 17.28 10.55
N GLU A 94 -7.92 16.99 11.23
CA GLU A 94 -7.42 15.65 11.47
C GLU A 94 -8.42 14.80 12.25
N THR A 95 -9.05 15.35 13.30
CA THR A 95 -10.10 14.63 14.06
C THR A 95 -11.29 14.27 13.17
N ARG A 96 -11.66 15.12 12.22
CA ARG A 96 -12.73 14.83 11.24
C ARG A 96 -12.31 13.75 10.25
N LEU A 97 -11.06 13.81 9.79
CA LEU A 97 -10.48 12.79 8.91
C LEU A 97 -10.46 11.43 9.59
N GLU A 98 -9.96 11.36 10.83
CA GLU A 98 -9.92 10.12 11.62
C GLU A 98 -11.33 9.57 11.90
N HIS A 99 -12.32 10.46 12.14
CA HIS A 99 -13.73 10.03 12.23
C HIS A 99 -14.22 9.39 10.93
N ALA A 100 -13.86 9.97 9.77
CA ALA A 100 -14.21 9.40 8.48
C ALA A 100 -13.56 8.02 8.27
N HIS A 101 -12.30 7.85 8.67
CA HIS A 101 -11.62 6.55 8.62
C HIS A 101 -12.31 5.52 9.51
N VAL A 102 -12.74 5.89 10.72
CA VAL A 102 -13.50 4.99 11.60
C VAL A 102 -14.85 4.62 11.01
N LEU A 103 -15.57 5.55 10.38
CA LEU A 103 -16.83 5.24 9.68
C LEU A 103 -16.59 4.32 8.49
N LYS A 104 -15.54 4.53 7.70
CA LYS A 104 -15.14 3.61 6.62
C LYS A 104 -14.87 2.22 7.17
N ALA A 105 -14.11 2.11 8.28
CA ALA A 105 -13.81 0.84 8.95
C ALA A 105 -15.04 0.16 9.58
N LEU A 106 -16.14 0.87 9.78
CA LEU A 106 -17.42 0.32 10.18
C LEU A 106 -18.31 -0.09 9.00
N GLY A 107 -17.89 0.18 7.77
CA GLY A 107 -18.65 -0.03 6.55
C GLY A 107 -19.70 1.06 6.27
N GLU A 108 -19.67 2.16 7.03
CA GLU A 108 -20.60 3.29 6.90
C GLU A 108 -20.11 4.25 5.80
N TYR A 109 -19.94 3.72 4.58
CA TYR A 109 -19.26 4.39 3.47
C TYR A 109 -19.90 5.73 3.07
N ASP A 110 -21.25 5.82 3.09
CA ASP A 110 -21.94 7.06 2.75
C ASP A 110 -21.66 8.17 3.77
N GLN A 111 -21.60 7.82 5.05
CA GLN A 111 -21.26 8.78 6.10
C GLN A 111 -19.78 9.17 6.05
N ALA A 112 -18.89 8.18 5.87
CA ALA A 112 -17.46 8.41 5.69
C ALA A 112 -17.19 9.38 4.53
N LYS A 113 -17.81 9.13 3.37
CA LYS A 113 -17.72 10.00 2.17
C LYS A 113 -18.08 11.44 2.45
N GLN A 114 -19.14 11.69 3.23
CA GLN A 114 -19.56 13.06 3.59
C GLN A 114 -18.45 13.79 4.38
N TRP A 115 -17.82 13.10 5.32
CA TRP A 115 -16.72 13.65 6.11
C TRP A 115 -15.44 13.87 5.28
N TYR A 116 -15.12 12.95 4.35
CA TYR A 116 -14.02 13.13 3.42
C TYR A 116 -14.23 14.32 2.48
N LEU A 117 -15.42 14.50 1.93
CA LEU A 117 -15.76 15.67 1.10
C LEU A 117 -15.74 16.97 1.90
N LEU A 118 -16.10 16.94 3.19
CA LEU A 118 -15.92 18.08 4.07
C LEU A 118 -14.46 18.42 4.27
N TYR A 119 -13.62 17.41 4.53
CA TYR A 119 -12.18 17.56 4.66
C TYR A 119 -11.54 18.09 3.36
N ALA A 120 -11.94 17.56 2.20
CA ALA A 120 -11.50 18.04 0.89
C ALA A 120 -11.76 19.55 0.71
N ARG A 121 -12.94 19.98 1.07
CA ARG A 121 -13.34 21.38 0.90
C ARG A 121 -12.63 22.33 1.86
N GLU A 122 -12.34 21.91 3.09
CA GLU A 122 -11.88 22.78 4.17
C GLU A 122 -10.38 22.69 4.43
N HIS A 123 -9.70 21.62 3.95
CA HIS A 123 -8.31 21.37 4.31
C HIS A 123 -7.46 20.86 3.14
N ASP A 124 -7.70 19.66 2.63
CA ASP A 124 -6.90 19.04 1.56
C ASP A 124 -7.81 18.32 0.56
N ALA A 125 -7.94 18.91 -0.63
CA ALA A 125 -8.80 18.40 -1.69
C ALA A 125 -8.30 17.07 -2.23
N VAL A 126 -6.97 16.87 -2.35
CA VAL A 126 -6.39 15.63 -2.92
C VAL A 126 -6.70 14.45 -2.02
N VAL A 127 -6.42 14.58 -0.73
CA VAL A 127 -6.66 13.53 0.27
C VAL A 127 -8.16 13.26 0.45
N GLY A 128 -8.96 14.32 0.61
CA GLY A 128 -10.38 14.16 0.87
C GLY A 128 -11.16 13.59 -0.31
N ASP A 129 -10.91 14.06 -1.53
CA ASP A 129 -11.56 13.56 -2.74
C ASP A 129 -11.15 12.12 -3.03
N HIS A 130 -9.87 11.79 -2.80
CA HIS A 130 -9.36 10.42 -2.95
C HIS A 130 -10.12 9.43 -2.06
N TYR A 131 -10.21 9.69 -0.76
CA TYR A 131 -10.92 8.79 0.16
C TYR A 131 -12.45 8.79 -0.08
N ALA A 132 -13.02 9.89 -0.55
CA ALA A 132 -14.41 9.92 -0.95
C ALA A 132 -14.69 8.99 -2.14
N GLN A 133 -13.82 8.98 -3.16
CA GLN A 133 -13.89 8.05 -4.29
C GLN A 133 -13.63 6.60 -3.86
N SER A 134 -12.71 6.39 -2.91
CA SER A 134 -12.47 5.07 -2.32
C SER A 134 -13.73 4.50 -1.63
N CYS A 135 -14.59 5.36 -1.04
CA CYS A 135 -15.88 4.91 -0.51
C CYS A 135 -16.82 4.41 -1.62
N ASP A 136 -16.88 5.11 -2.76
CA ASP A 136 -17.69 4.65 -3.91
C ASP A 136 -17.19 3.31 -4.44
N TYR A 137 -15.87 3.15 -4.53
CA TYR A 137 -15.24 1.89 -4.90
C TYR A 137 -15.59 0.77 -3.91
N ALA A 138 -15.52 1.04 -2.60
CA ALA A 138 -15.85 0.08 -1.56
C ALA A 138 -17.29 -0.44 -1.67
N VAL A 139 -18.26 0.44 -1.94
CA VAL A 139 -19.66 0.06 -2.16
C VAL A 139 -19.79 -0.89 -3.36
N GLN A 140 -19.06 -0.63 -4.45
CA GLN A 140 -19.07 -1.52 -5.62
C GLN A 140 -18.45 -2.89 -5.28
N GLN A 141 -17.35 -2.91 -4.55
CA GLN A 141 -16.65 -4.14 -4.18
C GLN A 141 -17.43 -4.99 -3.16
N ALA A 142 -18.25 -4.38 -2.29
CA ALA A 142 -19.01 -5.08 -1.25
C ALA A 142 -19.95 -6.17 -1.78
N SER A 143 -20.42 -6.04 -3.03
CA SER A 143 -21.25 -7.03 -3.71
C SER A 143 -20.46 -8.07 -4.52
N GLY A 144 -19.14 -7.91 -4.60
CA GLY A 144 -18.24 -8.78 -5.35
C GLY A 144 -17.96 -10.10 -4.64
N ASN A 145 -17.25 -10.98 -5.32
CA ASN A 145 -16.69 -12.20 -4.74
C ASN A 145 -15.43 -12.59 -5.50
N SER A 146 -14.30 -12.64 -4.80
CA SER A 146 -12.98 -12.87 -5.39
C SER A 146 -12.68 -14.34 -5.77
N GLY A 147 -13.58 -15.25 -5.55
CA GLY A 147 -13.33 -16.69 -5.79
C GLY A 147 -12.57 -17.40 -4.69
N PHE A 148 -12.39 -16.74 -3.57
CA PHE A 148 -11.74 -17.32 -2.41
C PHE A 148 -12.74 -17.52 -1.26
N THR A 149 -12.42 -18.43 -0.37
CA THR A 149 -13.04 -18.55 0.95
C THR A 149 -12.04 -18.10 1.99
N VAL A 150 -12.53 -17.42 3.01
CA VAL A 150 -11.73 -16.90 4.12
C VAL A 150 -12.30 -17.45 5.42
N GLN A 151 -11.48 -18.12 6.22
CA GLN A 151 -11.89 -18.76 7.47
C GLN A 151 -10.90 -18.41 8.59
N SER A 152 -11.41 -18.04 9.77
CA SER A 152 -10.57 -17.85 10.96
C SER A 152 -9.91 -19.17 11.34
N VAL A 153 -8.62 -19.13 11.67
CA VAL A 153 -7.88 -20.33 12.07
C VAL A 153 -7.99 -20.59 13.57
N ALA A 154 -8.05 -21.87 13.96
CA ALA A 154 -8.10 -22.27 15.36
C ALA A 154 -6.83 -21.92 16.15
N ALA A 155 -5.76 -21.57 15.46
CA ALA A 155 -4.49 -21.16 16.03
C ALA A 155 -4.49 -19.72 16.57
N ASN A 156 -5.49 -18.90 16.29
CA ASN A 156 -5.61 -17.55 16.81
C ASN A 156 -5.79 -17.51 18.34
N SER A 157 -5.43 -16.39 18.93
CA SER A 157 -5.55 -16.13 20.37
C SER A 157 -6.33 -14.83 20.64
N ALA A 158 -6.58 -14.54 21.92
CA ALA A 158 -7.17 -13.27 22.33
C ALA A 158 -6.21 -12.06 22.18
N SER A 159 -4.95 -12.30 21.79
CA SER A 159 -3.94 -11.28 21.49
C SER A 159 -3.83 -11.10 19.98
N ALA A 160 -2.92 -10.20 19.54
CA ALA A 160 -2.61 -10.04 18.13
C ALA A 160 -1.84 -11.26 17.60
N ASP A 161 -2.30 -11.81 16.47
CA ASP A 161 -1.66 -12.89 15.72
C ASP A 161 -1.50 -12.45 14.26
N PHE A 162 -0.25 -12.28 13.77
CA PHE A 162 0.02 -11.63 12.50
C PHE A 162 1.31 -12.11 11.82
N GLY A 163 1.53 -11.67 10.56
CA GLY A 163 2.74 -11.95 9.80
C GLY A 163 2.95 -13.42 9.47
N PRO A 164 1.93 -14.13 8.93
CA PRO A 164 2.09 -15.52 8.55
C PRO A 164 3.13 -15.68 7.44
N SER A 165 3.92 -16.74 7.51
CA SER A 165 4.92 -17.11 6.52
C SER A 165 5.09 -18.62 6.46
N PHE A 166 5.12 -19.21 5.27
CA PHE A 166 5.46 -20.61 5.10
C PHE A 166 6.94 -20.84 5.39
N ALA A 167 7.26 -21.55 6.49
CA ALA A 167 8.63 -21.99 6.72
C ALA A 167 9.00 -23.13 5.79
N ASN A 168 8.04 -24.00 5.50
CA ASN A 168 8.13 -25.10 4.52
C ASN A 168 6.72 -25.61 4.19
N ALA A 169 6.62 -26.72 3.48
CA ALA A 169 5.33 -27.29 3.05
C ALA A 169 4.39 -27.70 4.19
N THR A 170 4.90 -27.90 5.42
CA THR A 170 4.16 -28.44 6.57
C THR A 170 4.15 -27.53 7.78
N GLN A 171 4.77 -26.34 7.68
CA GLN A 171 4.91 -25.42 8.80
C GLN A 171 4.61 -23.98 8.39
N LEU A 172 3.77 -23.32 9.18
CA LEU A 172 3.56 -21.87 9.14
C LEU A 172 4.20 -21.24 10.37
N VAL A 173 4.97 -20.19 10.16
CA VAL A 173 5.47 -19.31 11.22
C VAL A 173 4.65 -18.04 11.21
N PHE A 174 4.34 -17.52 12.38
CA PHE A 174 3.64 -16.24 12.54
C PHE A 174 4.03 -15.60 13.86
N ASN A 175 3.75 -14.31 14.00
CA ASN A 175 3.99 -13.57 15.24
C ASN A 175 2.75 -13.55 16.11
N SER A 176 2.94 -13.63 17.41
CA SER A 176 1.87 -13.57 18.37
C SER A 176 2.29 -12.83 19.64
N ALA A 177 1.35 -12.07 20.19
CA ALA A 177 1.47 -11.43 21.48
C ALA A 177 0.88 -12.32 22.61
N ARG A 178 0.58 -13.60 22.34
CA ARG A 178 0.10 -14.59 23.35
C ARG A 178 1.20 -14.98 24.31
N THR A 179 1.44 -14.23 25.34
CA THR A 179 2.39 -14.62 26.39
C THR A 179 1.76 -14.41 27.75
N ASP A 180 2.05 -15.30 28.68
CA ASP A 180 1.59 -15.24 30.09
C ASP A 180 2.28 -14.12 30.89
N LEU A 181 3.07 -13.29 30.22
CA LEU A 181 3.84 -12.21 30.83
C LEU A 181 3.03 -10.92 30.87
N SER A 182 2.08 -10.85 31.78
CA SER A 182 1.46 -9.61 32.22
C SER A 182 2.48 -8.79 32.98
N GLY A 183 3.12 -7.81 32.36
CA GLY A 183 4.13 -7.02 33.07
C GLY A 183 4.66 -5.79 32.35
N ASN A 184 4.32 -5.56 31.08
CA ASN A 184 4.76 -4.35 30.40
C ASN A 184 3.90 -3.14 30.81
N PHE A 185 4.52 -2.00 31.01
CA PHE A 185 3.86 -0.73 31.33
C PHE A 185 2.73 -0.36 30.36
N SER A 186 2.87 -0.74 29.08
CA SER A 186 1.86 -0.54 28.04
C SER A 186 0.63 -1.46 28.16
N GLY A 187 0.69 -2.51 28.99
CA GLY A 187 -0.36 -3.53 29.08
C GLY A 187 -0.42 -4.46 27.85
N THR A 188 0.59 -4.42 26.96
CA THR A 188 0.71 -5.30 25.79
C THR A 188 1.90 -6.25 25.99
N SER A 189 1.72 -7.51 25.56
CA SER A 189 2.80 -8.50 25.56
C SER A 189 3.77 -8.26 24.40
N SER A 190 5.03 -8.70 24.55
CA SER A 190 5.99 -8.65 23.45
C SER A 190 5.61 -9.63 22.35
N ASN A 191 5.74 -9.21 21.10
CA ASN A 191 5.50 -10.06 19.94
C ASN A 191 6.63 -11.09 19.78
N ARG A 192 6.27 -12.35 19.59
CA ARG A 192 7.22 -13.45 19.39
C ARG A 192 6.79 -14.34 18.25
N PRO A 193 7.73 -14.96 17.53
CA PRO A 193 7.39 -15.92 16.50
C PRO A 193 6.92 -17.26 17.11
N PHE A 194 5.87 -17.79 16.54
CA PHE A 194 5.29 -19.11 16.81
C PHE A 194 5.28 -19.95 15.55
N VAL A 195 5.28 -21.26 15.74
CA VAL A 195 5.16 -22.25 14.65
C VAL A 195 3.88 -23.02 14.85
N SER A 196 3.14 -23.21 13.79
CA SER A 196 2.04 -24.17 13.70
C SER A 196 2.29 -25.19 12.61
N LEU A 197 1.96 -26.45 12.88
CA LEU A 197 2.00 -27.49 11.87
C LEU A 197 0.73 -27.40 11.00
N LEU A 198 0.91 -27.67 9.72
CA LEU A 198 -0.15 -27.69 8.72
C LEU A 198 -0.59 -29.13 8.48
N ASN A 199 -1.89 -29.39 8.55
CA ASN A 199 -2.43 -30.62 8.00
C ASN A 199 -2.51 -30.54 6.45
N PRO A 200 -2.80 -31.63 5.74
CA PRO A 200 -2.92 -31.60 4.27
C PRO A 200 -3.98 -30.60 3.75
N GLY A 201 -5.04 -30.32 4.51
CA GLY A 201 -6.08 -29.33 4.19
C GLY A 201 -5.67 -27.88 4.50
N GLY A 202 -4.52 -27.69 5.12
CA GLY A 202 -4.03 -26.35 5.49
C GLY A 202 -4.52 -25.87 6.86
N ASP A 203 -5.27 -26.68 7.65
CA ASP A 203 -5.64 -26.25 9.00
C ASP A 203 -4.41 -26.22 9.91
N LEU A 204 -4.34 -25.18 10.72
CA LEU A 204 -3.25 -24.98 11.66
C LEU A 204 -3.51 -25.75 12.95
N GLN A 205 -2.52 -26.53 13.37
CA GLN A 205 -2.52 -27.18 14.70
C GLN A 205 -2.19 -26.15 15.80
N ALA A 206 -2.31 -26.58 17.06
CA ALA A 206 -1.98 -25.74 18.19
C ALA A 206 -0.54 -25.21 18.06
N PRO A 207 -0.35 -23.87 18.09
CA PRO A 207 0.97 -23.27 17.88
C PRO A 207 1.86 -23.42 19.11
N PHE A 208 3.15 -23.46 18.90
CA PHE A 208 4.18 -23.46 19.94
C PHE A 208 5.24 -22.39 19.62
N PRO A 209 5.90 -21.83 20.65
CA PRO A 209 6.93 -20.82 20.46
C PRO A 209 8.07 -21.33 19.56
N LEU A 210 8.48 -20.52 18.58
CA LEU A 210 9.64 -20.80 17.77
C LEU A 210 10.90 -20.70 18.64
N ARG A 211 11.61 -21.81 18.78
CA ARG A 211 12.89 -21.87 19.51
C ARG A 211 14.03 -21.55 18.55
N ASN A 212 14.30 -20.26 18.36
CA ASN A 212 15.30 -19.78 17.40
C ASN A 212 16.59 -19.22 18.05
N GLY A 213 16.69 -19.24 19.38
CA GLY A 213 17.81 -18.65 20.12
C GLY A 213 17.84 -17.11 20.13
N TYR A 214 16.93 -16.46 19.42
CA TYR A 214 16.98 -15.03 19.11
C TYR A 214 15.85 -14.20 19.73
N SER A 215 14.70 -14.78 20.00
CA SER A 215 13.58 -14.07 20.60
C SER A 215 13.79 -13.97 22.11
N SER A 216 14.43 -12.91 22.57
CA SER A 216 14.48 -12.57 24.00
C SER A 216 13.24 -11.73 24.38
N GLU A 217 12.91 -11.70 25.67
CA GLU A 217 11.80 -10.88 26.20
C GLU A 217 11.99 -9.37 25.98
N ALA A 218 13.23 -8.94 25.74
CA ALA A 218 13.60 -7.54 25.59
C ALA A 218 13.49 -7.02 24.11
N THR A 219 13.30 -7.90 23.14
CA THR A 219 13.28 -7.51 21.72
C THR A 219 12.07 -8.08 21.02
N ASN A 220 11.22 -7.20 20.48
CA ASN A 220 10.14 -7.59 19.57
C ASN A 220 10.75 -8.09 18.27
N VAL A 221 10.49 -9.35 17.93
CA VAL A 221 10.80 -9.92 16.62
C VAL A 221 9.52 -9.88 15.80
N GLY A 222 9.56 -9.20 14.66
CA GLY A 222 8.46 -9.07 13.73
C GLY A 222 8.41 -10.23 12.72
N PRO A 223 7.62 -10.08 11.66
CA PRO A 223 7.46 -11.08 10.61
C PRO A 223 8.78 -11.54 10.02
N CYS A 224 8.83 -12.82 9.65
CA CYS A 224 10.00 -13.45 9.06
C CYS A 224 9.63 -14.22 7.79
N SER A 225 10.64 -14.45 6.93
CA SER A 225 10.54 -15.29 5.73
C SER A 225 11.78 -16.16 5.60
N TYR A 226 11.58 -17.44 5.28
CA TYR A 226 12.67 -18.37 5.05
C TYR A 226 13.09 -18.36 3.58
N SER A 227 14.39 -18.53 3.31
CA SER A 227 14.89 -18.78 1.96
C SER A 227 14.32 -20.08 1.41
N PRO A 228 14.21 -20.24 0.08
CA PRO A 228 13.64 -21.46 -0.53
C PRO A 228 14.36 -22.75 -0.14
N ASP A 229 15.66 -22.67 0.15
CA ASP A 229 16.48 -23.80 0.62
C ASP A 229 16.41 -24.03 2.14
N GLY A 230 15.67 -23.17 2.86
CA GLY A 230 15.50 -23.22 4.31
C GLY A 230 16.75 -22.87 5.13
N ARG A 231 17.84 -22.41 4.50
CA ARG A 231 19.14 -22.18 5.16
C ARG A 231 19.31 -20.75 5.70
N GLN A 232 18.45 -19.84 5.28
CA GLN A 232 18.46 -18.46 5.74
C GLN A 232 17.05 -18.01 6.13
N VAL A 233 17.00 -17.04 7.00
CA VAL A 233 15.75 -16.35 7.39
C VAL A 233 15.98 -14.85 7.40
N VAL A 234 15.10 -14.10 6.77
CA VAL A 234 15.01 -12.65 6.89
C VAL A 234 13.90 -12.34 7.90
N PHE A 235 14.14 -11.38 8.78
CA PHE A 235 13.17 -11.00 9.82
C PHE A 235 13.30 -9.54 10.20
N THR A 236 12.20 -8.98 10.68
CA THR A 236 12.11 -7.60 11.16
C THR A 236 12.37 -7.55 12.67
N ARG A 237 13.11 -6.57 13.14
CA ARG A 237 13.23 -6.26 14.56
C ARG A 237 13.66 -4.80 14.76
N ASN A 238 13.61 -4.33 16.01
CA ASN A 238 14.23 -3.05 16.36
C ASN A 238 15.75 -3.13 16.26
N ASN A 239 16.42 -1.98 16.12
CA ASN A 239 17.87 -1.89 15.91
C ASN A 239 18.68 -2.02 17.22
N PHE A 240 18.21 -2.82 18.17
CA PHE A 240 18.92 -3.07 19.43
C PHE A 240 19.13 -4.55 19.66
N THR A 241 20.29 -4.89 20.20
CA THR A 241 20.60 -6.22 20.72
C THR A 241 21.32 -6.02 22.06
N ASP A 242 20.75 -6.56 23.13
CA ASP A 242 21.31 -6.46 24.51
C ASP A 242 21.67 -5.02 24.91
N GLY A 243 20.81 -4.06 24.54
CA GLY A 243 21.05 -2.65 24.78
C GLY A 243 22.06 -1.98 23.85
N THR A 244 22.65 -2.73 22.90
CA THR A 244 23.60 -2.21 21.92
C THR A 244 22.94 -1.94 20.58
N ARG A 245 23.18 -0.75 20.04
CA ARG A 245 22.70 -0.36 18.70
C ARG A 245 23.54 -1.05 17.63
N MET A 246 22.86 -1.82 16.74
CA MET A 246 23.51 -2.62 15.69
C MET A 246 23.93 -1.79 14.47
N ILE A 247 23.17 -0.74 14.16
CA ILE A 247 23.49 0.21 13.09
C ILE A 247 23.85 1.54 13.75
N PRO A 248 25.10 1.97 13.70
CA PRO A 248 25.53 3.22 14.30
C PRO A 248 24.76 4.42 13.71
N GLY A 249 24.38 5.35 14.59
CA GLY A 249 23.69 6.57 14.17
C GLY A 249 22.18 6.44 13.92
N SER A 250 21.64 5.22 13.82
CA SER A 250 20.18 5.02 13.67
C SER A 250 19.47 5.22 15.00
N GLY A 251 18.17 5.57 14.93
CA GLY A 251 17.25 5.55 16.09
C GLY A 251 16.81 4.13 16.47
N GLU A 252 15.69 4.02 17.18
CA GLU A 252 15.03 2.74 17.49
C GLU A 252 14.17 2.24 16.33
N ASN A 253 14.70 2.36 15.12
CA ASN A 253 13.97 2.06 13.89
C ASN A 253 13.83 0.55 13.70
N LEU A 254 12.75 0.16 13.01
CA LEU A 254 12.61 -1.19 12.50
C LEU A 254 13.69 -1.47 11.46
N THR A 255 14.33 -2.61 11.58
CA THR A 255 15.47 -2.99 10.76
C THR A 255 15.32 -4.43 10.30
N LEU A 256 15.69 -4.70 9.05
CA LEU A 256 15.74 -6.05 8.50
C LEU A 256 17.07 -6.72 8.83
N PHE A 257 16.97 -7.90 9.41
CA PHE A 257 18.09 -8.79 9.68
C PHE A 257 17.98 -10.05 8.84
N ILE A 258 19.12 -10.65 8.58
CA ILE A 258 19.23 -11.98 8.01
C ILE A 258 20.04 -12.86 8.96
N ALA A 259 19.62 -14.11 9.16
CA ALA A 259 20.35 -15.09 9.92
C ALA A 259 20.47 -16.40 9.15
N ASP A 260 21.47 -17.19 9.52
CA ASP A 260 21.65 -18.55 9.01
C ASP A 260 20.79 -19.50 9.85
N VAL A 261 20.14 -20.48 9.22
CA VAL A 261 19.28 -21.47 9.87
C VAL A 261 20.01 -22.80 9.91
N THR A 262 20.20 -23.32 11.12
CA THR A 262 20.82 -24.65 11.33
C THR A 262 19.83 -25.78 11.04
N PRO A 263 20.28 -27.03 10.82
CA PRO A 263 19.38 -28.16 10.56
C PRO A 263 18.36 -28.44 11.67
N ASP A 264 18.64 -28.02 12.92
CA ASP A 264 17.74 -28.10 14.07
C ASP A 264 16.86 -26.82 14.24
N GLY A 265 16.91 -25.90 13.26
CA GLY A 265 16.03 -24.74 13.17
C GLY A 265 16.48 -23.52 14.00
N GLN A 266 17.71 -23.54 14.58
CA GLN A 266 18.23 -22.38 15.30
C GLN A 266 18.68 -21.28 14.32
N TRP A 267 18.46 -20.02 14.69
CA TRP A 267 18.95 -18.88 13.94
C TRP A 267 20.33 -18.47 14.50
N THR A 268 21.31 -18.46 13.63
CA THR A 268 22.71 -18.13 13.97
C THR A 268 23.21 -16.98 13.13
N ASN A 269 24.27 -16.30 13.58
CA ASN A 269 24.92 -15.21 12.84
C ASN A 269 23.96 -14.11 12.33
N PRO A 270 23.06 -13.56 13.13
CA PRO A 270 22.18 -12.51 12.68
C PRO A 270 22.96 -11.25 12.38
N ARG A 271 22.67 -10.67 11.26
CA ARG A 271 23.30 -9.45 10.78
C ARG A 271 22.29 -8.55 10.11
N PRO A 272 22.38 -7.23 10.24
CA PRO A 272 21.53 -6.32 9.51
C PRO A 272 21.82 -6.42 8.02
N LEU A 273 20.78 -6.29 7.19
CA LEU A 273 20.93 -6.27 5.73
C LEU A 273 21.55 -4.94 5.28
N PRO A 274 22.41 -4.93 4.25
CA PRO A 274 23.20 -3.77 3.88
C PRO A 274 22.40 -2.61 3.30
N PHE A 275 21.17 -2.84 2.88
CA PHE A 275 20.27 -1.83 2.35
C PHE A 275 19.40 -1.13 3.41
N ASN A 276 19.55 -1.45 4.69
CA ASN A 276 18.93 -0.66 5.75
C ASN A 276 19.53 0.74 5.78
N VAL A 277 18.70 1.74 6.06
CA VAL A 277 19.15 3.14 6.25
C VAL A 277 18.83 3.60 7.66
N SER A 278 19.74 4.37 8.24
CA SER A 278 19.66 4.78 9.65
C SER A 278 18.53 5.77 9.96
N SER A 279 18.03 6.47 8.93
CA SER A 279 16.96 7.47 9.05
C SER A 279 15.57 6.91 8.79
N ALA A 280 15.45 5.61 8.43
CA ALA A 280 14.19 5.02 8.00
C ALA A 280 13.94 3.66 8.64
N ASN A 281 12.67 3.29 8.72
CA ASN A 281 12.23 1.95 9.04
C ASN A 281 12.32 1.06 7.79
N SER A 282 12.70 -0.20 7.98
CA SER A 282 12.62 -1.25 6.98
C SER A 282 12.07 -2.51 7.63
N GLY A 283 11.02 -3.11 7.04
CA GLY A 283 10.36 -4.27 7.63
C GLY A 283 9.69 -5.18 6.60
N TRP A 284 9.08 -6.25 7.09
CA TRP A 284 8.31 -7.22 6.32
C TRP A 284 9.09 -7.82 5.14
N GLY A 285 10.34 -8.16 5.38
CA GLY A 285 11.18 -8.79 4.35
C GLY A 285 10.67 -10.17 3.97
N THR A 286 10.58 -10.44 2.66
CA THR A 286 10.20 -11.75 2.11
C THR A 286 11.15 -12.15 0.97
N PHE A 287 11.56 -13.43 0.96
CA PHE A 287 12.32 -13.97 -0.15
C PHE A 287 11.45 -14.23 -1.37
N SER A 288 12.01 -14.04 -2.56
CA SER A 288 11.46 -14.62 -3.77
C SER A 288 11.62 -16.15 -3.76
N PRO A 289 10.74 -16.91 -4.47
CA PRO A 289 10.82 -18.38 -4.52
C PRO A 289 12.11 -18.93 -5.16
N ASP A 290 12.82 -18.14 -5.94
CA ASP A 290 14.13 -18.46 -6.51
C ASP A 290 15.32 -18.08 -5.59
N GLY A 291 15.04 -17.35 -4.49
CA GLY A 291 16.04 -16.86 -3.54
C GLY A 291 16.92 -15.72 -4.04
N ASN A 292 16.62 -15.14 -5.20
CA ASN A 292 17.43 -14.10 -5.84
C ASN A 292 17.07 -12.69 -5.36
N TYR A 293 15.86 -12.53 -4.78
CA TYR A 293 15.38 -11.23 -4.33
C TYR A 293 14.84 -11.30 -2.89
N ILE A 294 14.95 -10.17 -2.18
CA ILE A 294 14.18 -9.86 -0.98
C ILE A 294 13.29 -8.66 -1.32
N TYR A 295 11.98 -8.84 -1.17
CA TYR A 295 10.99 -7.76 -1.19
C TYR A 295 10.76 -7.28 0.23
N PHE A 296 10.61 -5.97 0.44
CA PHE A 296 10.42 -5.40 1.77
C PHE A 296 9.75 -4.03 1.69
N ALA A 297 9.20 -3.55 2.79
CA ALA A 297 8.67 -2.21 2.89
C ALA A 297 9.64 -1.28 3.63
N SER A 298 9.74 -0.03 3.20
CA SER A 298 10.57 0.99 3.85
C SER A 298 10.02 2.39 3.63
N ASN A 299 10.09 3.24 4.66
CA ASN A 299 9.69 4.65 4.60
C ASN A 299 10.89 5.59 4.39
N ARG A 300 11.88 5.17 3.60
CA ARG A 300 13.04 5.99 3.23
C ARG A 300 12.63 7.19 2.39
N GLU A 301 13.37 8.29 2.51
CA GLU A 301 13.02 9.59 1.89
C GLU A 301 12.89 9.57 0.36
N GLU A 302 13.53 8.60 -0.31
CA GLU A 302 13.47 8.46 -1.76
C GLU A 302 12.19 7.76 -2.26
N GLY A 303 11.24 7.45 -1.37
CA GLY A 303 9.96 6.83 -1.69
C GLY A 303 8.95 7.77 -2.33
N TYR A 304 7.80 7.22 -2.69
CA TYR A 304 6.66 7.96 -3.24
C TYR A 304 5.70 8.45 -2.16
N GLY A 305 5.68 7.78 -1.00
CA GLY A 305 4.76 8.08 0.08
C GLY A 305 5.32 7.78 1.47
N GLY A 306 4.54 7.09 2.27
CA GLY A 306 4.94 6.59 3.57
C GLY A 306 5.87 5.39 3.45
N TYR A 307 5.34 4.18 3.64
CA TYR A 307 6.08 2.96 3.31
C TYR A 307 5.90 2.59 1.85
N ASP A 308 6.99 2.38 1.15
CA ASP A 308 7.03 1.86 -0.22
C ASP A 308 7.58 0.44 -0.24
N ILE A 309 7.17 -0.36 -1.24
CA ILE A 309 7.77 -1.68 -1.50
C ILE A 309 9.02 -1.52 -2.36
N TYR A 310 10.09 -2.13 -1.86
CA TYR A 310 11.39 -2.21 -2.52
C TYR A 310 11.77 -3.67 -2.78
N ARG A 311 12.70 -3.84 -3.71
CA ARG A 311 13.32 -5.12 -4.05
C ARG A 311 14.83 -5.02 -3.96
N ALA A 312 15.46 -5.91 -3.20
CA ALA A 312 16.92 -6.06 -3.15
C ALA A 312 17.37 -7.32 -3.87
N GLU A 313 18.32 -7.20 -4.78
CA GLU A 313 18.88 -8.31 -5.54
C GLU A 313 20.03 -8.98 -4.79
N ARG A 314 20.14 -10.29 -4.94
CA ARG A 314 21.26 -11.07 -4.41
C ARG A 314 22.46 -11.00 -5.35
N GLN A 315 23.62 -10.63 -4.83
CA GLN A 315 24.87 -10.60 -5.55
C GLN A 315 25.86 -11.61 -4.95
N GLY A 316 25.90 -12.82 -5.51
CA GLY A 316 26.66 -13.92 -4.95
C GLY A 316 26.16 -14.30 -3.55
N ASN A 317 27.00 -14.13 -2.52
CA ASN A 317 26.64 -14.40 -1.13
C ASN A 317 26.14 -13.15 -0.39
N ASN A 318 26.09 -12.00 -1.04
CA ASN A 318 25.70 -10.71 -0.45
C ASN A 318 24.41 -10.16 -1.09
N TRP A 319 23.89 -9.10 -0.52
CA TRP A 319 22.75 -8.34 -1.05
C TRP A 319 23.23 -6.97 -1.51
N VAL A 320 22.56 -6.41 -2.53
CA VAL A 320 22.81 -5.01 -2.95
C VAL A 320 22.62 -4.05 -1.78
N SER A 321 23.40 -2.97 -1.75
CA SER A 321 23.21 -1.89 -0.76
C SER A 321 22.18 -0.85 -1.16
N VAL A 322 21.86 -0.77 -2.47
CA VAL A 322 20.83 0.12 -3.02
C VAL A 322 19.74 -0.74 -3.64
N PRO A 323 18.59 -0.89 -2.97
CA PRO A 323 17.47 -1.66 -3.50
C PRO A 323 16.70 -0.85 -4.54
N GLU A 324 15.99 -1.55 -5.41
CA GLU A 324 15.08 -0.97 -6.40
C GLU A 324 13.72 -0.67 -5.75
N ASN A 325 13.21 0.57 -5.91
CA ASN A 325 11.82 0.89 -5.62
C ASN A 325 10.94 0.31 -6.74
N LEU A 326 9.84 -0.36 -6.41
CA LEU A 326 8.98 -1.00 -7.41
C LEU A 326 8.15 -0.03 -8.25
N GLY A 327 8.26 1.27 -7.98
CA GLY A 327 7.62 2.31 -8.78
C GLY A 327 6.13 2.49 -8.51
N THR A 328 5.55 3.44 -9.24
CA THR A 328 4.19 3.96 -8.98
C THR A 328 3.05 3.01 -9.37
N VAL A 329 3.32 1.85 -9.96
CA VAL A 329 2.30 0.81 -10.15
C VAL A 329 1.94 0.18 -8.80
N VAL A 330 2.94 -0.10 -7.96
CA VAL A 330 2.76 -0.68 -6.63
C VAL A 330 2.67 0.40 -5.57
N ASN A 331 3.61 1.34 -5.58
CA ASN A 331 3.78 2.35 -4.55
C ASN A 331 2.94 3.59 -4.81
N SER A 332 2.47 4.23 -3.75
CA SER A 332 1.52 5.34 -3.80
C SER A 332 1.95 6.47 -2.86
N MET A 333 1.08 7.45 -2.62
CA MET A 333 1.28 8.49 -1.60
C MET A 333 1.05 7.97 -0.17
N GLY A 334 0.42 6.81 -0.01
CA GLY A 334 0.15 6.17 1.29
C GLY A 334 1.26 5.23 1.73
N ASN A 335 0.85 4.12 2.30
CA ASN A 335 1.74 3.08 2.78
C ASN A 335 1.46 1.76 2.06
N GLU A 336 2.50 1.19 1.48
CA GLU A 336 2.49 -0.16 0.96
C GLU A 336 3.36 -1.05 1.85
N ILE A 337 2.74 -2.07 2.44
CA ILE A 337 3.38 -2.93 3.45
C ILE A 337 3.19 -4.41 3.14
N THR A 338 3.85 -5.25 3.90
CA THR A 338 3.71 -6.73 3.91
C THR A 338 3.80 -7.38 2.54
N PRO A 339 4.86 -7.12 1.75
CA PRO A 339 5.03 -7.77 0.46
C PRO A 339 5.20 -9.29 0.63
N SER A 340 4.62 -10.06 -0.29
CA SER A 340 4.81 -11.51 -0.42
C SER A 340 4.76 -11.88 -1.90
N PHE A 341 5.73 -12.64 -2.38
CA PHE A 341 5.84 -13.01 -3.79
C PHE A 341 5.77 -14.52 -3.96
N ASP A 342 4.84 -15.00 -4.77
CA ASP A 342 4.61 -16.44 -5.01
C ASP A 342 5.37 -17.01 -6.24
N GLY A 343 6.11 -16.16 -6.95
CA GLY A 343 6.82 -16.46 -8.19
C GLY A 343 6.13 -15.92 -9.45
N LEU A 344 4.87 -15.53 -9.34
CA LEU A 344 4.06 -14.94 -10.42
C LEU A 344 3.51 -13.59 -10.02
N SER A 345 3.00 -13.48 -8.81
CA SER A 345 2.31 -12.31 -8.29
C SER A 345 2.94 -11.81 -6.99
N LEU A 346 3.03 -10.49 -6.87
CA LEU A 346 3.36 -9.83 -5.62
C LEU A 346 2.06 -9.44 -4.90
N PHE A 347 1.86 -9.99 -3.72
CA PHE A 347 0.80 -9.55 -2.79
C PHE A 347 1.37 -8.48 -1.87
N PHE A 348 0.60 -7.46 -1.58
CA PHE A 348 0.96 -6.40 -0.65
C PHE A 348 -0.31 -5.77 -0.09
N ALA A 349 -0.20 -5.00 0.96
CA ALA A 349 -1.31 -4.23 1.50
C ALA A 349 -1.05 -2.73 1.31
N SER A 350 -2.10 -1.97 0.98
CA SER A 350 -2.04 -0.52 0.84
C SER A 350 -3.21 0.14 1.54
N ASP A 351 -2.96 1.31 2.15
CA ASP A 351 -3.98 2.19 2.73
C ASP A 351 -4.38 3.33 1.79
N TRP A 352 -3.75 3.44 0.62
CA TRP A 352 -4.02 4.49 -0.36
C TRP A 352 -4.69 4.00 -1.63
N HIS A 353 -4.29 2.89 -2.22
CA HIS A 353 -5.03 2.35 -3.38
C HIS A 353 -6.50 2.15 -3.02
N PHE A 354 -7.41 2.39 -3.99
CA PHE A 354 -8.84 2.30 -3.71
C PHE A 354 -9.20 0.95 -3.13
N GLY A 355 -9.73 0.97 -1.91
CA GLY A 355 -10.01 -0.20 -1.10
C GLY A 355 -11.26 -0.05 -0.25
N MET A 356 -11.56 -1.08 0.52
CA MET A 356 -12.75 -1.17 1.36
C MET A 356 -12.50 -0.74 2.79
N GLY A 357 -11.29 -1.01 3.30
CA GLY A 357 -10.89 -0.78 4.68
C GLY A 357 -9.87 0.35 4.87
N GLY A 358 -9.03 0.19 5.88
CA GLY A 358 -7.79 0.93 6.03
C GLY A 358 -6.74 0.33 5.10
N TYR A 359 -6.07 -0.73 5.54
CA TYR A 359 -5.27 -1.54 4.64
C TYR A 359 -6.14 -2.56 3.92
N ASP A 360 -5.94 -2.66 2.61
CA ASP A 360 -6.53 -3.71 1.78
C ASP A 360 -5.42 -4.48 1.06
N VAL A 361 -5.62 -5.78 0.84
CA VAL A 361 -4.70 -6.64 0.09
C VAL A 361 -4.87 -6.41 -1.40
N PHE A 362 -3.75 -6.18 -2.06
CA PHE A 362 -3.62 -6.08 -3.51
C PHE A 362 -2.68 -7.16 -4.04
N ARG A 363 -2.83 -7.45 -5.31
CA ARG A 363 -1.95 -8.32 -6.09
C ARG A 363 -1.40 -7.52 -7.26
N ALA A 364 -0.08 -7.53 -7.43
CA ALA A 364 0.58 -6.99 -8.60
C ALA A 364 1.14 -8.12 -9.46
N GLU A 365 1.04 -8.01 -10.77
CA GLU A 365 1.73 -8.88 -11.72
C GLU A 365 3.09 -8.30 -12.06
N LEU A 366 4.10 -9.18 -12.09
CA LEU A 366 5.48 -8.81 -12.35
C LEU A 366 6.03 -9.51 -13.61
N PRO A 367 5.49 -9.23 -14.81
CA PRO A 367 6.07 -9.77 -16.03
C PRO A 367 7.53 -9.28 -16.17
N ASN A 368 8.46 -10.22 -16.38
CA ASN A 368 9.89 -9.92 -16.43
C ASN A 368 10.42 -9.19 -15.19
N GLY A 369 9.80 -9.43 -14.03
CA GLY A 369 10.19 -8.87 -12.74
C GLY A 369 9.82 -7.39 -12.54
N ARG A 370 9.00 -6.77 -13.39
CA ARG A 370 8.51 -5.38 -13.24
C ARG A 370 7.01 -5.37 -13.03
N PRO A 371 6.50 -4.57 -12.07
CA PRO A 371 5.07 -4.42 -11.88
C PRO A 371 4.42 -3.79 -13.11
N SER A 372 3.33 -4.41 -13.58
CA SER A 372 2.57 -3.93 -14.74
C SER A 372 1.16 -3.49 -14.39
N GLN A 373 0.52 -4.18 -13.45
CA GLN A 373 -0.86 -3.92 -13.07
C GLN A 373 -1.10 -4.40 -11.64
N ILE A 374 -2.02 -3.73 -10.92
CA ILE A 374 -2.49 -4.16 -9.60
C ILE A 374 -3.97 -4.50 -9.62
N TYR A 375 -4.36 -5.42 -8.74
CA TYR A 375 -5.73 -5.87 -8.54
C TYR A 375 -6.06 -5.83 -7.05
N HIS A 376 -7.17 -5.22 -6.71
CA HIS A 376 -7.76 -5.35 -5.38
C HIS A 376 -8.30 -6.76 -5.20
N MET A 377 -7.95 -7.43 -4.10
CA MET A 377 -8.31 -8.84 -3.91
C MET A 377 -9.80 -9.08 -3.59
N GLY A 378 -10.61 -8.02 -3.43
CA GLY A 378 -12.05 -8.08 -3.24
C GLY A 378 -12.51 -8.85 -2.00
N VAL A 379 -13.84 -8.97 -1.85
CA VAL A 379 -14.42 -9.80 -0.78
C VAL A 379 -14.37 -11.28 -1.17
N PRO A 380 -14.16 -12.19 -0.20
CA PRO A 380 -14.04 -11.99 1.25
C PRO A 380 -12.60 -11.77 1.74
N ILE A 381 -11.58 -11.66 0.86
CA ILE A 381 -10.20 -11.42 1.29
C ILE A 381 -10.13 -10.06 2.00
N ASN A 382 -10.58 -9.00 1.32
CA ASN A 382 -10.69 -7.68 1.90
C ASN A 382 -12.05 -7.46 2.58
N SER A 383 -12.06 -6.64 3.61
CA SER A 383 -13.20 -6.28 4.44
C SER A 383 -13.20 -4.75 4.70
N PRO A 384 -14.20 -4.17 5.38
CA PRO A 384 -14.12 -2.77 5.81
C PRO A 384 -13.01 -2.46 6.82
N ARG A 385 -12.31 -3.48 7.33
CA ARG A 385 -11.21 -3.38 8.30
C ARG A 385 -9.86 -3.42 7.60
N ASP A 386 -8.80 -3.50 8.41
CA ASP A 386 -7.46 -3.72 7.87
C ASP A 386 -7.29 -5.19 7.50
N ASP A 387 -6.89 -5.42 6.26
CA ASP A 387 -6.56 -6.72 5.71
C ASP A 387 -5.16 -6.65 5.09
N TYR A 388 -4.22 -7.49 5.55
CA TYR A 388 -2.82 -7.40 5.14
C TYR A 388 -2.08 -8.73 5.35
N GLY A 389 -0.77 -8.75 5.03
CA GLY A 389 0.09 -9.90 5.31
C GLY A 389 -0.31 -11.18 4.60
N MET A 390 -0.89 -11.07 3.39
CA MET A 390 -1.27 -12.24 2.62
C MET A 390 -0.05 -12.99 2.12
N VAL A 391 -0.01 -14.29 2.40
CA VAL A 391 0.90 -15.26 1.81
C VAL A 391 0.09 -16.33 1.11
N TYR A 392 0.43 -16.66 -0.14
CA TYR A 392 -0.35 -17.58 -0.95
C TYR A 392 0.53 -18.57 -1.69
N ASN A 393 0.15 -19.83 -1.66
CA ASN A 393 0.77 -20.89 -2.44
C ASN A 393 -0.19 -21.32 -3.56
N ALA A 394 0.03 -20.81 -4.76
CA ALA A 394 -0.84 -21.04 -5.90
C ALA A 394 -0.99 -22.52 -6.26
N SER A 395 0.09 -23.33 -6.16
CA SER A 395 0.05 -24.75 -6.48
C SER A 395 -0.81 -25.58 -5.52
N ARG A 396 -1.01 -25.08 -4.28
CA ARG A 396 -1.87 -25.73 -3.27
C ARG A 396 -3.27 -25.10 -3.21
N GLY A 397 -3.48 -23.95 -3.86
CA GLY A 397 -4.71 -23.16 -3.72
C GLY A 397 -4.96 -22.70 -2.27
N LEU A 398 -3.90 -22.52 -1.49
CA LEU A 398 -3.92 -22.28 -0.05
C LEU A 398 -3.07 -21.07 0.31
N GLY A 399 -3.60 -20.20 1.16
CA GLY A 399 -2.89 -19.07 1.70
C GLY A 399 -3.38 -18.71 3.10
N TYR A 400 -2.76 -17.66 3.63
CA TYR A 400 -3.16 -17.04 4.91
C TYR A 400 -3.04 -15.53 4.76
N SER A 401 -3.91 -14.79 5.45
CA SER A 401 -3.80 -13.34 5.60
C SER A 401 -4.12 -12.94 7.04
N VAL A 402 -3.89 -11.69 7.34
CA VAL A 402 -4.19 -11.08 8.64
C VAL A 402 -5.34 -10.11 8.47
N SER A 403 -6.23 -10.09 9.44
CA SER A 403 -7.31 -9.12 9.48
C SER A 403 -7.71 -8.79 10.91
N ASN A 404 -8.11 -7.53 11.13
CA ASN A 404 -8.74 -7.08 12.38
C ASN A 404 -10.28 -6.97 12.23
N ARG A 405 -10.86 -7.76 11.31
CA ARG A 405 -12.29 -7.79 11.01
C ARG A 405 -13.13 -8.25 12.20
N ILE A 406 -14.40 -7.85 12.18
CA ILE A 406 -15.36 -8.23 13.21
C ILE A 406 -15.53 -9.75 13.23
N GLY A 407 -15.56 -10.33 14.45
CA GLY A 407 -15.73 -11.77 14.67
C GLY A 407 -14.43 -12.54 14.84
N GLY A 408 -13.29 -11.85 14.85
CA GLY A 408 -12.01 -12.40 15.27
C GLY A 408 -11.91 -12.68 16.76
N GLN A 409 -10.79 -13.26 17.20
CA GLN A 409 -10.51 -13.57 18.61
C GLN A 409 -9.68 -12.49 19.30
N GLY A 410 -8.71 -11.91 18.56
CA GLY A 410 -7.80 -10.89 19.02
C GLY A 410 -7.98 -9.54 18.36
N ASN A 411 -6.96 -8.69 18.47
CA ASN A 411 -6.93 -7.42 17.71
C ASN A 411 -6.67 -7.66 16.23
N GLU A 412 -5.75 -8.56 15.94
CA GLU A 412 -5.43 -9.06 14.60
C GLU A 412 -5.46 -10.58 14.67
N ASP A 413 -6.05 -11.18 13.67
CA ASP A 413 -6.22 -12.63 13.56
C ASP A 413 -5.75 -13.12 12.19
N ILE A 414 -5.24 -14.35 12.15
CA ILE A 414 -4.88 -15.03 10.92
C ILE A 414 -6.11 -15.71 10.36
N TYR A 415 -6.29 -15.57 9.05
CA TYR A 415 -7.34 -16.22 8.29
C TYR A 415 -6.73 -17.12 7.22
N GLN A 416 -7.23 -18.34 7.13
CA GLN A 416 -6.93 -19.26 6.03
C GLN A 416 -7.70 -18.81 4.79
N ILE A 417 -6.98 -18.76 3.68
CA ILE A 417 -7.52 -18.43 2.35
C ILE A 417 -7.43 -19.67 1.50
N THR A 418 -8.56 -20.13 1.01
CA THR A 418 -8.62 -21.25 0.06
C THR A 418 -9.45 -20.85 -1.15
N ARG A 419 -9.10 -21.43 -2.28
CA ARG A 419 -9.88 -21.21 -3.49
C ARG A 419 -11.24 -21.92 -3.38
N ALA A 420 -12.32 -21.23 -3.69
CA ALA A 420 -13.67 -21.79 -3.60
C ALA A 420 -13.86 -22.90 -4.66
N ASN A 421 -14.06 -24.14 -4.21
CA ASN A 421 -14.21 -25.29 -5.08
C ASN A 421 -15.62 -25.35 -5.71
N ARG A 422 -15.79 -24.74 -6.89
CA ARG A 422 -16.89 -25.06 -7.83
C ARG A 422 -16.32 -25.07 -9.23
N GLY A 423 -15.75 -26.25 -9.61
CA GLY A 423 -15.01 -26.36 -10.87
C GLY A 423 -15.94 -26.46 -12.09
N THR A 424 -15.80 -25.49 -13.01
CA THR A 424 -16.21 -25.65 -14.40
C THR A 424 -14.97 -25.99 -15.19
N THR A 425 -14.95 -27.11 -15.90
CA THR A 425 -13.81 -27.45 -16.73
C THR A 425 -13.96 -26.83 -18.11
N LEU A 426 -13.04 -25.92 -18.46
CA LEU A 426 -12.95 -25.41 -19.83
C LEU A 426 -12.19 -26.44 -20.67
N VAL A 427 -12.71 -26.74 -21.85
CA VAL A 427 -12.03 -27.53 -22.87
C VAL A 427 -11.79 -26.60 -24.06
N VAL A 428 -10.54 -26.13 -24.21
CA VAL A 428 -10.18 -25.14 -25.22
C VAL A 428 -9.68 -25.86 -26.48
N VAL A 429 -10.37 -25.60 -27.60
CA VAL A 429 -10.07 -26.23 -28.87
C VAL A 429 -10.02 -25.22 -30.02
N ALA A 430 -9.33 -25.56 -31.09
CA ALA A 430 -9.31 -24.78 -32.33
C ALA A 430 -10.65 -24.90 -33.05
N ALA A 431 -11.26 -23.77 -33.38
CA ALA A 431 -12.50 -23.73 -34.16
C ALA A 431 -12.33 -24.40 -35.53
N GLY A 432 -13.27 -25.26 -35.89
CA GLY A 432 -13.28 -25.99 -37.16
C GLY A 432 -12.56 -27.34 -37.13
N SER A 433 -11.48 -27.50 -36.37
CA SER A 433 -10.75 -28.78 -36.23
C SER A 433 -11.07 -29.53 -34.95
N ASN A 434 -11.57 -28.84 -33.92
CA ASN A 434 -11.75 -29.33 -32.56
C ASN A 434 -10.49 -29.94 -31.93
N GLN A 435 -9.30 -29.60 -32.44
CA GLN A 435 -8.03 -30.02 -31.83
C GLN A 435 -7.81 -29.26 -30.53
N PRO A 436 -7.39 -29.93 -29.43
CA PRO A 436 -7.12 -29.28 -28.17
C PRO A 436 -5.96 -28.28 -28.30
N ILE A 437 -6.10 -27.13 -27.64
CA ILE A 437 -5.07 -26.10 -27.56
C ILE A 437 -4.38 -26.23 -26.19
N ALA A 438 -3.23 -26.87 -26.17
CA ALA A 438 -2.38 -26.94 -24.99
C ALA A 438 -1.72 -25.59 -24.70
N GLY A 439 -1.62 -25.19 -23.43
CA GLY A 439 -1.04 -23.91 -23.04
C GLY A 439 -1.90 -22.71 -23.39
N ALA A 440 -3.19 -22.89 -23.74
CA ALA A 440 -4.10 -21.78 -23.88
C ALA A 440 -4.23 -21.03 -22.55
N GLN A 441 -4.18 -19.70 -22.61
CA GLN A 441 -4.25 -18.86 -21.43
C GLN A 441 -5.70 -18.68 -20.98
N ILE A 442 -5.95 -18.88 -19.71
CA ILE A 442 -7.21 -18.65 -19.01
C ILE A 442 -7.02 -17.46 -18.10
N ASP A 443 -7.43 -16.31 -18.54
CA ASP A 443 -7.27 -15.06 -17.81
C ASP A 443 -8.45 -14.81 -16.89
N LEU A 444 -8.19 -14.92 -15.58
CA LEU A 444 -9.15 -14.69 -14.50
C LEU A 444 -8.91 -13.36 -13.79
N ARG A 445 -8.07 -12.47 -14.33
CA ARG A 445 -7.74 -11.19 -13.68
C ARG A 445 -8.96 -10.29 -13.55
N GLY A 446 -9.84 -10.28 -14.55
CA GLY A 446 -11.15 -9.63 -14.45
C GLY A 446 -12.04 -10.18 -13.32
N CYS A 447 -11.71 -11.37 -12.79
CA CYS A 447 -12.37 -12.04 -11.68
C CYS A 447 -11.58 -11.95 -10.36
N GLY A 448 -10.53 -11.13 -10.30
CA GLY A 448 -9.69 -10.99 -9.10
C GLY A 448 -8.67 -12.11 -8.89
N ASP A 449 -8.34 -12.87 -9.95
CA ASP A 449 -7.41 -13.99 -9.90
C ASP A 449 -6.27 -13.78 -10.93
N GLN A 450 -5.52 -14.81 -11.28
CA GLN A 450 -4.36 -14.75 -12.17
C GLN A 450 -4.65 -15.43 -13.52
N VAL A 451 -3.63 -15.48 -14.38
CA VAL A 451 -3.68 -16.23 -15.65
C VAL A 451 -3.22 -17.65 -15.42
N TYR A 452 -3.95 -18.60 -15.99
CA TYR A 452 -3.64 -20.03 -15.97
C TYR A 452 -3.48 -20.53 -17.39
N GLN A 453 -2.99 -21.77 -17.52
CA GLN A 453 -2.84 -22.43 -18.81
C GLN A 453 -3.55 -23.78 -18.82
N THR A 454 -4.06 -24.14 -20.00
CA THR A 454 -4.62 -25.47 -20.22
C THR A 454 -3.53 -26.52 -20.25
N ASP A 455 -3.88 -27.76 -19.87
CA ASP A 455 -3.05 -28.95 -20.00
C ASP A 455 -2.84 -29.40 -21.47
N ALA A 456 -2.20 -30.55 -21.68
CA ALA A 456 -1.96 -31.12 -23.01
C ALA A 456 -3.23 -31.47 -23.77
N GLU A 457 -4.31 -31.72 -23.05
CA GLU A 457 -5.66 -32.01 -23.58
C GLU A 457 -6.53 -30.76 -23.77
N GLY A 458 -5.93 -29.58 -23.61
CA GLY A 458 -6.62 -28.29 -23.73
C GLY A 458 -7.59 -28.00 -22.56
N ARG A 459 -7.41 -28.62 -21.40
CA ARG A 459 -8.34 -28.58 -20.27
C ARG A 459 -7.80 -27.69 -19.17
N TYR A 460 -8.69 -26.95 -18.55
CA TYR A 460 -8.44 -26.23 -17.30
C TYR A 460 -9.72 -26.20 -16.45
N THR A 461 -9.62 -26.65 -15.21
CA THR A 461 -10.74 -26.56 -14.27
C THR A 461 -10.64 -25.27 -13.49
N LEU A 462 -11.50 -24.32 -13.81
CA LEU A 462 -11.58 -23.04 -13.11
C LEU A 462 -12.63 -23.09 -12.00
N ASN A 463 -12.35 -22.42 -10.92
CA ASN A 463 -13.22 -22.32 -9.77
C ASN A 463 -13.66 -20.85 -9.62
N LEU A 464 -14.87 -20.52 -10.09
CA LEU A 464 -15.46 -19.22 -9.90
C LEU A 464 -16.38 -19.21 -8.69
N PRO A 465 -16.41 -18.10 -7.93
CA PRO A 465 -17.38 -17.91 -6.86
C PRO A 465 -18.81 -17.93 -7.40
N ALA A 466 -19.73 -18.33 -6.55
CA ALA A 466 -21.15 -18.42 -6.91
C ALA A 466 -21.80 -17.12 -7.40
N ASN A 467 -21.21 -15.97 -7.03
CA ASN A 467 -21.71 -14.63 -7.37
C ASN A 467 -20.68 -13.79 -8.16
N ALA A 468 -19.68 -14.43 -8.78
CA ALA A 468 -18.73 -13.69 -9.59
C ALA A 468 -19.49 -13.01 -10.76
N ASN A 469 -19.30 -11.72 -10.91
CA ASN A 469 -19.79 -10.94 -12.06
C ASN A 469 -18.58 -10.38 -12.81
N CYS A 470 -17.93 -11.23 -13.57
CA CYS A 470 -16.69 -10.95 -14.27
C CYS A 470 -16.63 -11.65 -15.61
N VAL A 471 -15.64 -11.31 -16.41
CA VAL A 471 -15.37 -11.94 -17.70
C VAL A 471 -14.07 -12.74 -17.60
N VAL A 472 -14.15 -14.02 -17.96
CA VAL A 472 -13.00 -14.90 -18.15
C VAL A 472 -12.58 -14.79 -19.61
N VAL A 473 -11.32 -14.40 -19.84
CA VAL A 473 -10.78 -14.31 -21.20
C VAL A 473 -9.94 -15.54 -21.48
N VAL A 474 -10.29 -16.25 -22.54
CA VAL A 474 -9.55 -17.44 -23.00
C VAL A 474 -8.86 -17.10 -24.31
N SER A 475 -7.55 -17.28 -24.39
CA SER A 475 -6.75 -17.01 -25.58
C SER A 475 -5.74 -18.13 -25.84
N GLY A 476 -5.39 -18.33 -27.08
CA GLY A 476 -4.42 -19.35 -27.49
C GLY A 476 -3.38 -18.74 -28.44
N ASN A 477 -2.17 -19.29 -28.39
CA ASN A 477 -1.12 -18.85 -29.30
C ASN A 477 -1.51 -19.09 -30.77
N GLY A 478 -1.54 -18.02 -31.56
CA GLY A 478 -1.99 -18.06 -32.96
C GLY A 478 -3.52 -18.14 -33.16
N PHE A 479 -4.28 -18.03 -32.06
CA PHE A 479 -5.74 -18.01 -32.05
C PHE A 479 -6.26 -16.68 -31.52
N GLY A 480 -7.52 -16.36 -31.86
CA GLY A 480 -8.24 -15.28 -31.23
C GLY A 480 -8.59 -15.56 -29.78
N GLN A 481 -9.30 -14.63 -29.16
CA GLN A 481 -9.79 -14.83 -27.80
C GLN A 481 -11.28 -15.11 -27.75
N ALA A 482 -11.71 -15.78 -26.68
CA ALA A 482 -13.11 -15.92 -26.29
C ALA A 482 -13.32 -15.26 -24.93
N ASN A 483 -14.40 -14.50 -24.81
CA ASN A 483 -14.83 -13.88 -23.57
C ASN A 483 -16.02 -14.67 -23.01
N LEU A 484 -15.84 -15.23 -21.80
CA LEU A 484 -16.85 -16.04 -21.14
C LEU A 484 -17.40 -15.27 -19.93
N SER A 485 -18.70 -15.07 -19.83
CA SER A 485 -19.27 -14.47 -18.64
C SER A 485 -19.20 -15.45 -17.47
N SER A 486 -18.87 -14.95 -16.28
CA SER A 486 -18.88 -15.78 -15.07
C SER A 486 -20.27 -16.38 -14.78
N ALA A 487 -21.35 -15.69 -15.19
CA ALA A 487 -22.71 -16.18 -15.06
C ALA A 487 -22.95 -17.45 -15.89
N ASP A 488 -22.48 -17.49 -17.15
CA ASP A 488 -22.58 -18.66 -18.01
C ASP A 488 -21.75 -19.83 -17.50
N LEU A 489 -20.55 -19.53 -16.94
CA LEU A 489 -19.69 -20.54 -16.36
C LEU A 489 -20.26 -21.13 -15.05
N GLN A 490 -20.94 -20.32 -14.25
CA GLN A 490 -21.60 -20.76 -13.02
C GLN A 490 -22.80 -21.67 -13.27
N THR A 491 -23.58 -21.41 -14.33
CA THR A 491 -24.68 -22.28 -14.72
C THR A 491 -24.20 -23.67 -15.16
N ASN A 492 -22.95 -23.76 -15.58
CA ASN A 492 -22.27 -24.99 -16.01
C ASN A 492 -21.34 -25.56 -14.92
N ALA A 493 -21.46 -25.14 -13.65
CA ALA A 493 -20.61 -25.62 -12.56
C ALA A 493 -20.72 -27.16 -12.40
N GLY A 494 -19.59 -27.83 -12.45
CA GLY A 494 -19.50 -29.30 -12.45
C GLY A 494 -19.56 -29.93 -13.84
N ASN A 495 -19.73 -29.15 -14.91
CA ASN A 495 -19.74 -29.60 -16.30
C ASN A 495 -18.52 -29.10 -17.08
N GLU A 496 -18.34 -29.65 -18.28
CA GLU A 496 -17.37 -29.16 -19.24
C GLU A 496 -17.98 -28.09 -20.13
N VAL A 497 -17.23 -27.01 -20.34
CA VAL A 497 -17.57 -25.93 -21.27
C VAL A 497 -16.58 -25.95 -22.42
N LEU A 498 -17.07 -26.24 -23.61
CA LEU A 498 -16.25 -26.21 -24.83
C LEU A 498 -16.01 -24.75 -25.25
N VAL A 499 -14.74 -24.37 -25.34
CA VAL A 499 -14.30 -23.04 -25.81
C VAL A 499 -13.62 -23.19 -27.15
N GLN A 500 -14.24 -22.71 -28.21
CA GLN A 500 -13.67 -22.76 -29.54
C GLN A 500 -12.97 -21.44 -29.86
N LEU A 501 -11.67 -21.47 -30.11
CA LEU A 501 -10.89 -20.32 -30.53
C LEU A 501 -10.68 -20.35 -32.05
N GLY A 502 -11.11 -19.28 -32.74
CA GLY A 502 -10.82 -19.08 -34.14
C GLY A 502 -9.40 -18.56 -34.36
N PHE A 503 -8.87 -18.69 -35.58
CA PHE A 503 -7.62 -18.03 -35.99
C PHE A 503 -7.88 -16.53 -36.15
N GLY A 504 -7.11 -15.67 -35.45
CA GLY A 504 -7.26 -14.21 -35.56
C GLY A 504 -6.40 -13.46 -34.54
N GLY A 505 -6.20 -12.16 -34.75
CA GLY A 505 -5.44 -11.31 -33.85
C GLY A 505 -6.07 -11.27 -32.44
N SER A 506 -5.23 -11.32 -31.44
CA SER A 506 -5.65 -11.30 -30.04
C SER A 506 -6.12 -9.89 -29.64
N ALA A 507 -7.20 -9.79 -28.89
CA ALA A 507 -7.63 -8.54 -28.28
C ALA A 507 -6.97 -8.36 -26.91
N TYR A 508 -6.37 -7.21 -26.70
CA TYR A 508 -5.64 -6.83 -25.50
C TYR A 508 -6.44 -5.80 -24.74
N LEU A 509 -6.60 -6.02 -23.44
CA LEU A 509 -7.30 -5.10 -22.55
C LEU A 509 -6.30 -4.19 -21.85
N GLY A 510 -6.61 -2.90 -21.76
CA GLY A 510 -5.83 -1.94 -21.02
C GLY A 510 -6.72 -0.97 -20.26
N GLN A 511 -6.14 -0.31 -19.27
CA GLN A 511 -6.79 0.76 -18.50
C GLN A 511 -5.86 1.95 -18.40
N ILE A 512 -6.37 3.15 -18.60
CA ILE A 512 -5.62 4.39 -18.44
C ILE A 512 -6.04 5.03 -17.12
N VAL A 513 -5.05 5.38 -16.29
CA VAL A 513 -5.26 5.97 -14.98
C VAL A 513 -4.37 7.18 -14.76
N ALA A 514 -4.76 8.07 -13.86
CA ALA A 514 -3.93 9.17 -13.41
C ALA A 514 -2.75 8.64 -12.58
N GLY A 515 -1.54 9.10 -12.86
CA GLY A 515 -0.32 8.65 -12.17
C GLY A 515 -0.34 8.93 -10.67
N SER A 516 -0.85 10.10 -10.29
CA SER A 516 -0.87 10.59 -8.91
C SER A 516 -1.96 9.95 -8.05
N THR A 517 -3.18 9.79 -8.59
CA THR A 517 -4.36 9.36 -7.82
C THR A 517 -4.84 7.95 -8.16
N ARG A 518 -4.35 7.34 -9.26
CA ARG A 518 -4.85 6.08 -9.81
C ARG A 518 -6.31 6.11 -10.26
N ALA A 519 -6.94 7.28 -10.27
CA ALA A 519 -8.28 7.43 -10.79
C ALA A 519 -8.33 7.06 -12.28
N PRO A 520 -9.35 6.32 -12.76
CA PRO A 520 -9.49 6.00 -14.17
C PRO A 520 -9.69 7.26 -15.02
N ILE A 521 -9.03 7.32 -16.16
CA ILE A 521 -9.15 8.42 -17.11
C ILE A 521 -10.08 8.01 -18.25
N ALA A 522 -11.31 8.55 -18.24
CA ALA A 522 -12.26 8.39 -19.31
C ALA A 522 -11.92 9.31 -20.50
N GLY A 523 -12.18 8.85 -21.71
CA GLY A 523 -11.99 9.65 -22.92
C GLY A 523 -10.52 9.87 -23.32
N ALA A 524 -9.57 9.13 -22.75
CA ALA A 524 -8.18 9.13 -23.20
C ALA A 524 -8.10 8.54 -24.62
N ASN A 525 -7.37 9.22 -25.49
CA ASN A 525 -7.14 8.78 -26.86
C ASN A 525 -5.86 7.95 -26.94
N ILE A 526 -5.97 6.73 -27.45
CA ILE A 526 -4.86 5.79 -27.66
C ILE A 526 -4.68 5.59 -29.15
N GLN A 527 -3.49 5.86 -29.66
CA GLN A 527 -3.08 5.58 -31.03
C GLN A 527 -2.06 4.45 -31.05
N LEU A 528 -2.35 3.43 -31.84
CA LEU A 528 -1.52 2.24 -32.03
C LEU A 528 -1.04 2.23 -33.47
N THR A 529 0.24 2.48 -33.71
CA THR A 529 0.83 2.49 -35.04
C THR A 529 1.66 1.22 -35.23
N ASN A 530 1.25 0.36 -36.14
CA ASN A 530 2.00 -0.81 -36.57
C ASN A 530 3.28 -0.37 -37.28
N ARG A 531 4.46 -0.68 -36.74
CA ARG A 531 5.75 -0.28 -37.33
C ARG A 531 6.04 -0.89 -38.70
N ALA A 532 5.53 -2.09 -38.96
CA ALA A 532 5.78 -2.79 -40.22
C ALA A 532 4.94 -2.25 -41.37
N THR A 533 3.69 -1.88 -41.09
CA THR A 533 2.72 -1.44 -42.12
C THR A 533 2.48 0.06 -42.13
N GLY A 534 2.82 0.77 -41.02
CA GLY A 534 2.51 2.19 -40.83
C GLY A 534 1.03 2.48 -40.55
N THR A 535 0.19 1.45 -40.43
CA THR A 535 -1.24 1.62 -40.13
C THR A 535 -1.44 2.03 -38.69
N THR A 536 -2.34 2.99 -38.45
CA THR A 536 -2.66 3.49 -37.11
C THR A 536 -4.11 3.18 -36.75
N GLU A 537 -4.34 2.57 -35.62
CA GLU A 537 -5.65 2.40 -35.02
C GLU A 537 -5.79 3.45 -33.88
N SER A 538 -7.00 4.01 -33.75
CA SER A 538 -7.30 4.96 -32.67
C SER A 538 -8.42 4.41 -31.79
N LEU A 539 -8.19 4.38 -30.49
CA LEU A 539 -9.12 3.90 -29.48
C LEU A 539 -9.37 5.00 -28.45
N VAL A 540 -10.48 4.90 -27.74
CA VAL A 540 -10.83 5.84 -26.68
C VAL A 540 -11.26 5.05 -25.45
N THR A 541 -10.78 5.45 -24.26
CA THR A 541 -11.15 4.79 -23.02
C THR A 541 -12.61 5.06 -22.63
N ASP A 542 -13.26 4.06 -22.07
CA ASP A 542 -14.62 4.15 -21.50
C ASP A 542 -14.67 4.97 -20.21
N GLY A 543 -15.85 5.04 -19.56
CA GLY A 543 -16.06 5.77 -18.30
C GLY A 543 -15.23 5.25 -17.12
N SER A 544 -14.71 4.02 -17.22
CA SER A 544 -13.83 3.37 -16.24
C SER A 544 -12.37 3.35 -16.68
N GLY A 545 -12.01 4.13 -17.69
CA GLY A 545 -10.66 4.21 -18.21
C GLY A 545 -10.20 2.99 -19.03
N ASN A 546 -11.08 2.02 -19.30
CA ASN A 546 -10.73 0.79 -20.00
C ASN A 546 -10.76 0.98 -21.51
N TYR A 547 -9.92 0.23 -22.22
CA TYR A 547 -9.92 0.11 -23.67
C TYR A 547 -9.52 -1.29 -24.11
N GLN A 548 -9.85 -1.63 -25.35
CA GLN A 548 -9.52 -2.92 -25.96
C GLN A 548 -8.85 -2.69 -27.32
N ALA A 549 -7.69 -3.30 -27.54
CA ALA A 549 -6.92 -3.22 -28.78
C ALA A 549 -6.77 -4.60 -29.42
N ALA A 550 -6.93 -4.71 -30.74
CA ALA A 550 -6.66 -5.93 -31.49
C ALA A 550 -5.23 -5.88 -32.06
N LEU A 551 -4.30 -6.60 -31.44
CA LEU A 551 -2.89 -6.61 -31.83
C LEU A 551 -2.50 -7.93 -32.49
N GLN A 552 -1.63 -7.84 -33.50
CA GLN A 552 -1.13 -9.02 -34.22
C GLN A 552 0.12 -9.59 -33.54
N PRO A 553 0.27 -10.91 -33.42
CA PRO A 553 1.49 -11.55 -32.93
C PRO A 553 2.73 -11.15 -33.76
N PHE A 554 3.90 -11.19 -33.13
CA PHE A 554 5.20 -10.86 -33.73
C PHE A 554 5.27 -9.45 -34.34
N THR A 555 4.47 -8.52 -33.83
CA THR A 555 4.34 -7.19 -34.39
C THR A 555 4.71 -6.14 -33.34
N THR A 556 5.51 -5.16 -33.75
CA THR A 556 5.84 -4.00 -32.90
C THR A 556 4.92 -2.84 -33.23
N TYR A 557 4.31 -2.27 -32.21
CA TYR A 557 3.46 -1.09 -32.30
C TYR A 557 4.11 0.09 -31.56
N ASP A 558 3.99 1.28 -32.12
CA ASP A 558 4.22 2.52 -31.38
C ASP A 558 2.89 2.99 -30.79
N ILE A 559 2.86 3.10 -29.46
CA ILE A 559 1.69 3.56 -28.71
C ILE A 559 1.86 5.04 -28.39
N THR A 560 0.84 5.83 -28.65
CA THR A 560 0.70 7.21 -28.18
C THR A 560 -0.59 7.34 -27.41
N ILE A 561 -0.52 7.77 -26.16
CA ILE A 561 -1.67 7.97 -25.28
C ILE A 561 -1.74 9.44 -24.90
N SER A 562 -2.91 10.06 -25.09
CA SER A 562 -3.14 11.46 -24.73
C SER A 562 -4.51 11.64 -24.06
N ALA A 563 -4.56 12.47 -23.04
CA ALA A 563 -5.79 12.86 -22.37
C ALA A 563 -5.69 14.33 -21.93
N ALA A 564 -6.82 15.01 -21.83
CA ALA A 564 -6.84 16.40 -21.40
C ALA A 564 -6.36 16.53 -19.95
N GLY A 565 -5.37 17.40 -19.70
CA GLY A 565 -4.77 17.59 -18.39
C GLY A 565 -3.65 16.60 -18.04
N TYR A 566 -3.20 15.79 -19.00
CA TYR A 566 -2.13 14.80 -18.80
C TYR A 566 -1.04 14.90 -19.88
N GLU A 567 0.19 14.57 -19.51
CA GLU A 567 1.27 14.47 -20.47
C GLU A 567 1.02 13.35 -21.49
N THR A 568 1.35 13.60 -22.75
CA THR A 568 1.26 12.59 -23.80
C THR A 568 2.34 11.54 -23.62
N LEU A 569 1.95 10.30 -23.36
CA LEU A 569 2.84 9.15 -23.22
C LEU A 569 3.08 8.48 -24.56
N ARG A 570 4.34 8.12 -24.86
CA ARG A 570 4.74 7.40 -26.06
C ARG A 570 5.74 6.30 -25.76
N PHE A 571 5.47 5.09 -26.21
CA PHE A 571 6.37 3.94 -26.05
C PHE A 571 6.09 2.88 -27.11
N PRO A 572 7.09 2.07 -27.52
CA PRO A 572 6.88 0.90 -28.35
C PRO A 572 6.49 -0.31 -27.49
N ILE A 573 5.64 -1.18 -28.05
CA ILE A 573 5.43 -2.52 -27.54
C ILE A 573 5.65 -3.54 -28.67
N THR A 574 6.15 -4.71 -28.31
CA THR A 574 6.26 -5.86 -29.21
C THR A 574 5.34 -6.95 -28.70
N VAL A 575 4.45 -7.41 -29.57
CA VAL A 575 3.58 -8.55 -29.30
C VAL A 575 4.34 -9.79 -29.72
N ASP A 576 4.79 -10.58 -28.75
CA ASP A 576 5.51 -11.84 -28.99
C ASP A 576 4.53 -13.02 -29.13
N ASP A 577 5.07 -14.18 -29.56
CA ASP A 577 4.33 -15.43 -29.54
C ASP A 577 4.11 -15.87 -28.07
N GLY A 578 2.87 -15.98 -27.65
CA GLY A 578 2.51 -16.24 -26.25
C GLY A 578 2.49 -15.00 -25.35
N SER A 579 2.51 -13.79 -25.91
CA SER A 579 2.37 -12.54 -25.17
C SER A 579 1.11 -12.54 -24.32
N ASP A 580 1.25 -11.99 -23.11
CA ASP A 580 0.17 -11.79 -22.17
C ASP A 580 -0.93 -10.91 -22.79
N PRO A 581 -2.20 -11.32 -22.79
CA PRO A 581 -3.33 -10.50 -23.26
C PRO A 581 -3.45 -9.16 -22.49
N ASN A 582 -2.79 -8.98 -21.35
CA ASN A 582 -2.66 -7.71 -20.66
C ASN A 582 -1.33 -7.00 -20.88
N LEU A 583 -0.67 -7.26 -21.99
CA LEU A 583 0.50 -6.50 -22.42
C LEU A 583 0.31 -4.96 -22.31
N LEU A 584 -0.93 -4.50 -22.38
CA LEU A 584 -1.30 -3.08 -22.22
C LEU A 584 -1.67 -2.69 -20.79
N GLY A 585 -2.00 -3.63 -19.92
CA GLY A 585 -2.23 -3.47 -18.49
C GLY A 585 -2.85 -2.13 -18.02
N GLN A 586 -2.50 -1.71 -16.81
CA GLN A 586 -2.86 -0.39 -16.30
C GLN A 586 -1.72 0.60 -16.60
N ILE A 587 -2.00 1.62 -17.42
CA ILE A 587 -1.01 2.60 -17.87
C ILE A 587 -1.29 3.94 -17.16
N PRO A 588 -0.39 4.40 -16.28
CA PRO A 588 -0.52 5.69 -15.62
C PRO A 588 -0.09 6.83 -16.56
N LEU A 589 -0.91 7.87 -16.69
CA LEU A 589 -0.52 9.14 -17.29
C LEU A 589 -0.11 10.11 -16.18
N LEU A 590 1.00 10.79 -16.39
CA LEU A 590 1.41 11.89 -15.53
C LEU A 590 0.49 13.09 -15.79
N ASP A 591 0.10 13.77 -14.73
CA ASP A 591 -0.67 15.01 -14.84
C ASP A 591 0.13 15.99 -15.71
N ASP A 592 -0.52 16.59 -16.69
CA ASP A 592 0.09 17.66 -17.48
C ASP A 592 0.42 18.81 -16.51
N GLN A 593 1.70 18.97 -16.19
CA GLN A 593 2.22 20.04 -15.34
C GLN A 593 2.12 21.40 -16.02
N ASN A 594 1.18 21.59 -16.92
CA ASN A 594 0.64 22.89 -17.27
C ASN A 594 -0.26 23.45 -16.14
N ILE A 595 0.19 23.38 -14.91
CA ILE A 595 -0.06 24.51 -14.01
C ILE A 595 0.50 25.70 -14.80
N PRO A 596 -0.25 26.81 -15.01
CA PRO A 596 0.35 28.01 -15.60
C PRO A 596 1.54 28.33 -14.67
N GLY A 597 2.72 27.90 -15.05
CA GLY A 597 3.93 28.44 -14.49
C GLY A 597 3.75 29.94 -14.63
N PRO A 598 4.17 30.77 -13.67
CA PRO A 598 4.10 32.21 -13.84
C PRO A 598 4.61 32.48 -15.25
N GLY A 599 3.67 32.92 -16.12
CA GLY A 599 3.93 33.09 -17.55
C GLY A 599 5.23 33.83 -17.73
N PRO A 600 5.98 33.60 -18.80
CA PRO A 600 7.22 34.31 -18.99
C PRO A 600 6.96 35.77 -18.70
N ILE A 601 7.66 36.32 -17.72
CA ILE A 601 7.57 37.73 -17.40
C ILE A 601 8.01 38.43 -18.69
N THR A 602 7.02 38.82 -19.50
CA THR A 602 7.28 39.74 -20.59
C THR A 602 7.74 41.03 -19.92
N ASP A 603 8.96 41.44 -20.21
CA ASP A 603 9.48 42.78 -19.89
C ASP A 603 8.49 43.81 -20.41
N GLY A 604 7.65 44.31 -19.54
CA GLY A 604 6.60 45.27 -19.83
C GLY A 604 6.12 45.99 -18.57
N GLY A 605 6.98 46.84 -18.00
CA GLY A 605 6.55 47.97 -17.18
C GLY A 605 6.30 47.72 -15.69
N GLY A 606 7.33 47.91 -14.86
CA GLY A 606 7.22 48.64 -13.59
C GLY A 606 6.65 47.92 -12.39
N GLY A 607 7.51 47.25 -11.61
CA GLY A 607 7.16 46.84 -10.24
C GLY A 607 7.94 45.60 -9.85
N THR A 608 9.21 45.74 -9.50
CA THR A 608 10.06 44.68 -8.91
C THR A 608 9.58 44.31 -7.51
N ALA A 609 8.74 43.31 -7.40
CA ALA A 609 8.62 42.56 -6.15
C ALA A 609 9.78 41.56 -6.13
N THR A 610 10.87 41.90 -5.48
CA THR A 610 11.98 41.00 -5.21
C THR A 610 11.48 39.98 -4.19
N ILE A 611 11.30 38.71 -4.60
CA ILE A 611 11.06 37.61 -3.66
C ILE A 611 12.39 37.38 -2.94
N THR A 612 12.48 37.77 -1.68
CA THR A 612 13.70 37.73 -0.89
C THR A 612 13.88 36.44 -0.09
N SER A 613 12.94 35.49 -0.14
CA SER A 613 13.06 34.20 0.51
C SER A 613 12.07 33.19 -0.08
N GLY A 614 12.50 31.95 -0.20
CA GLY A 614 11.67 30.85 -0.71
C GLY A 614 12.44 29.52 -0.69
N TYR A 615 11.99 28.56 -1.49
CA TYR A 615 12.65 27.26 -1.65
C TYR A 615 13.31 27.18 -3.02
N ALA A 616 14.51 26.58 -3.09
CA ALA A 616 15.17 26.27 -4.34
C ALA A 616 15.61 24.81 -4.40
N VAL A 617 15.74 24.26 -5.59
CA VAL A 617 16.30 22.93 -5.80
C VAL A 617 17.79 23.05 -6.07
N GLN A 618 18.63 22.60 -5.16
CA GLN A 618 20.07 22.56 -5.37
C GLN A 618 20.44 21.37 -6.24
N LEU A 619 21.02 21.63 -7.41
CA LEU A 619 21.38 20.63 -8.40
C LEU A 619 22.78 20.06 -8.15
N ALA A 620 23.72 20.90 -7.75
CA ALA A 620 25.11 20.51 -7.51
C ALA A 620 25.86 21.51 -6.60
N SER A 621 26.99 21.06 -6.08
CA SER A 621 27.99 21.92 -5.43
C SER A 621 29.31 21.79 -6.21
N LEU A 622 29.86 22.91 -6.69
CA LEU A 622 30.98 22.94 -7.61
C LEU A 622 32.14 23.72 -7.00
N ASN A 623 33.36 23.38 -7.38
CA ASN A 623 34.57 24.07 -6.94
C ASN A 623 34.94 25.31 -7.81
N ALA A 624 34.21 25.51 -8.90
CA ALA A 624 34.35 26.66 -9.80
C ALA A 624 32.97 27.07 -10.35
N PRO A 625 32.80 28.32 -10.84
CA PRO A 625 31.54 28.76 -11.43
C PRO A 625 31.13 27.89 -12.63
N ALA A 626 29.85 27.56 -12.73
CA ALA A 626 29.30 26.82 -13.86
C ALA A 626 28.92 27.77 -15.01
N ASP A 627 29.08 27.30 -16.23
CA ASP A 627 28.47 27.93 -17.40
C ASP A 627 26.95 27.57 -17.41
N LEU A 628 26.13 28.53 -17.03
CA LEU A 628 24.66 28.32 -16.88
C LEU A 628 23.95 28.03 -18.20
N SER A 629 24.56 28.36 -19.36
CA SER A 629 23.98 28.07 -20.68
C SER A 629 23.80 26.56 -20.94
N ARG A 630 24.57 25.73 -20.25
CA ARG A 630 24.54 24.26 -20.34
C ARG A 630 23.31 23.63 -19.72
N PHE A 631 22.53 24.38 -18.95
CA PHE A 631 21.33 23.92 -18.24
C PHE A 631 20.04 24.41 -18.89
N GLY A 632 20.09 24.73 -20.19
CA GLY A 632 18.92 25.17 -20.97
C GLY A 632 17.79 24.15 -21.01
N ASN A 633 18.09 22.85 -20.80
CA ASN A 633 17.11 21.78 -20.67
C ASN A 633 16.27 21.82 -19.39
N LEU A 634 16.57 22.75 -18.47
CA LEU A 634 15.81 22.97 -17.23
C LEU A 634 15.03 24.30 -17.25
N SER A 635 15.07 25.03 -18.34
CA SER A 635 14.45 26.38 -18.44
C SER A 635 12.92 26.38 -18.27
N ASP A 636 12.27 25.27 -18.55
CA ASP A 636 10.84 25.03 -18.35
C ASP A 636 10.45 24.78 -16.88
N LEU A 637 11.41 24.41 -16.04
CA LEU A 637 11.18 24.17 -14.61
C LEU A 637 11.54 25.39 -13.75
N GLY A 638 12.27 26.36 -14.28
CA GLY A 638 12.66 27.56 -13.59
C GLY A 638 14.02 28.09 -14.05
N ARG A 639 14.45 29.21 -13.46
CA ARG A 639 15.74 29.81 -13.77
C ARG A 639 16.84 29.06 -13.02
N VAL A 640 17.86 28.59 -13.73
CA VAL A 640 19.09 28.08 -13.10
C VAL A 640 19.99 29.26 -12.74
N TYR A 641 20.48 29.30 -11.52
CA TYR A 641 21.39 30.30 -11.00
C TYR A 641 22.41 29.65 -10.06
N GLN A 642 23.46 30.43 -9.72
CA GLN A 642 24.46 29.94 -8.77
C GLN A 642 24.70 30.96 -7.68
N THR A 643 24.96 30.45 -6.48
CA THR A 643 25.37 31.28 -5.32
C THR A 643 26.70 30.76 -4.77
N GLU A 644 27.57 31.65 -4.33
CA GLU A 644 28.81 31.25 -3.68
C GLU A 644 28.59 31.12 -2.17
N ALA A 645 28.97 29.98 -1.60
CA ALA A 645 28.87 29.73 -0.18
C ALA A 645 30.04 28.82 0.27
N ASN A 646 30.75 29.24 1.32
CA ASN A 646 31.84 28.47 1.93
C ASN A 646 32.90 27.98 0.93
N GLY A 647 33.28 28.84 -0.03
CA GLY A 647 34.29 28.55 -1.04
C GLY A 647 33.87 27.56 -2.12
N SER A 648 32.58 27.31 -2.26
CA SER A 648 31.99 26.48 -3.33
C SER A 648 30.79 27.17 -3.97
N TYR A 649 30.55 26.86 -5.24
CA TYR A 649 29.41 27.38 -6.00
C TYR A 649 28.24 26.40 -5.91
N LYS A 650 27.11 26.85 -5.38
CA LYS A 650 25.87 26.08 -5.28
C LYS A 650 25.01 26.38 -6.51
N LEU A 651 24.88 25.40 -7.39
CA LEU A 651 24.03 25.49 -8.56
C LEU A 651 22.59 25.19 -8.15
N LYS A 652 21.68 26.11 -8.39
CA LYS A 652 20.29 26.04 -7.93
C LYS A 652 19.32 26.32 -9.08
N LEU A 653 18.13 25.74 -8.98
CA LEU A 653 17.01 25.95 -9.90
C LEU A 653 15.86 26.64 -9.19
N GLY A 654 15.35 27.71 -9.77
CA GLY A 654 14.18 28.46 -9.37
C GLY A 654 14.28 29.06 -7.97
N ILE A 655 13.38 30.00 -7.65
CA ILE A 655 12.97 30.28 -6.27
C ILE A 655 11.47 30.04 -6.25
N TYR A 656 11.06 29.02 -5.49
CA TYR A 656 9.66 28.59 -5.36
C TYR A 656 9.06 29.19 -4.09
N GLN A 657 7.81 29.57 -4.13
CA GLN A 657 7.17 30.18 -2.97
C GLN A 657 6.82 29.16 -1.90
N THR A 658 6.55 27.93 -2.30
CA THR A 658 6.20 26.82 -1.40
C THR A 658 7.19 25.67 -1.53
N ARG A 659 7.30 24.88 -0.46
CA ARG A 659 8.10 23.65 -0.46
C ARG A 659 7.55 22.61 -1.46
N ALA A 660 6.23 22.54 -1.61
CA ALA A 660 5.58 21.63 -2.55
C ALA A 660 5.95 21.91 -4.01
N GLU A 661 6.05 23.19 -4.41
CA GLU A 661 6.54 23.58 -5.74
C GLU A 661 7.99 23.15 -5.96
N ALA A 662 8.85 23.34 -4.95
CA ALA A 662 10.24 22.90 -5.00
C ALA A 662 10.37 21.35 -5.06
N GLU A 663 9.48 20.61 -4.39
CA GLU A 663 9.42 19.14 -4.44
C GLU A 663 9.05 18.64 -5.83
N SER A 664 8.08 19.26 -6.47
CA SER A 664 7.70 18.96 -7.86
C SER A 664 8.86 19.21 -8.82
N ALA A 665 9.52 20.36 -8.69
CA ALA A 665 10.68 20.69 -9.51
C ALA A 665 11.87 19.73 -9.25
N ARG A 666 12.10 19.32 -8.00
CA ARG A 666 13.11 18.33 -7.64
C ARG A 666 12.86 16.98 -8.34
N ALA A 667 11.64 16.50 -8.32
CA ALA A 667 11.26 15.26 -9.00
C ALA A 667 11.54 15.36 -10.52
N ALA A 668 11.15 16.46 -11.13
CA ALA A 668 11.37 16.69 -12.57
C ALA A 668 12.85 16.76 -12.97
N VAL A 669 13.71 17.40 -12.16
CA VAL A 669 15.16 17.46 -12.45
C VAL A 669 15.87 16.13 -12.22
N ARG A 670 15.44 15.33 -11.24
CA ARG A 670 15.97 13.98 -11.05
C ARG A 670 15.67 13.09 -12.26
N ASN A 671 14.46 13.16 -12.81
CA ASN A 671 14.10 12.45 -14.05
C ASN A 671 14.92 12.90 -15.28
N ARG A 672 15.62 14.03 -15.20
CA ARG A 672 16.52 14.55 -16.24
C ARG A 672 18.01 14.30 -15.96
N GLY A 673 18.30 13.40 -14.99
CA GLY A 673 19.66 12.95 -14.68
C GLY A 673 20.38 13.74 -13.58
N TYR A 674 19.66 14.53 -12.78
CA TYR A 674 20.23 15.24 -11.62
C TYR A 674 19.85 14.53 -10.31
N ASP A 675 20.22 13.28 -10.18
CA ASP A 675 19.80 12.36 -9.10
C ASP A 675 20.13 12.88 -7.70
N GLY A 676 21.20 13.67 -7.56
CA GLY A 676 21.63 14.30 -6.31
C GLY A 676 20.88 15.59 -5.94
N ALA A 677 19.84 16.00 -6.69
CA ALA A 677 19.13 17.24 -6.42
C ALA A 677 18.32 17.18 -5.12
N PHE A 678 18.41 18.23 -4.29
CA PHE A 678 17.67 18.36 -3.03
C PHE A 678 17.17 19.80 -2.80
N ILE A 679 16.18 19.95 -1.94
CA ILE A 679 15.56 21.24 -1.66
C ILE A 679 16.34 21.99 -0.59
N VAL A 680 16.52 23.30 -0.79
CA VAL A 680 17.13 24.22 0.18
C VAL A 680 16.20 25.41 0.39
N GLU A 681 16.18 25.96 1.60
CA GLU A 681 15.65 27.28 1.81
C GLU A 681 16.63 28.31 1.24
N ASP A 682 16.16 29.13 0.34
CA ASP A 682 16.97 30.20 -0.25
C ASP A 682 16.51 31.55 0.29
N ARG A 683 17.43 32.26 0.91
CA ARG A 683 17.25 33.60 1.48
C ARG A 683 18.21 34.58 0.76
N SER A 684 18.21 34.56 -0.55
CA SER A 684 19.07 35.44 -1.33
C SER A 684 18.54 36.87 -1.44
#